data_b140f5e26467bb18f3184a628324c0d5
#
_entry.id   b140f5e26467bb18f3184a628324c0d5
#
_cell.length_a   1.000
_cell.length_b   1.000
_cell.length_c   1.000
_cell.angle_alpha   90.00
_cell.angle_beta   90.00
_cell.angle_gamma   90.00
#
_symmetry.space_group_name_H-M   'P 1'
#
loop_
_entity.id
_entity.type
_entity.pdbx_description
1 polymer ?
#
loop_
_entity_poly.entity_id
_entity_poly.type
_entity_poly.pdbx_seq_one_letter_code
_entity_poly.pdbx_strand_id
1 'polypeptide(L)'
;MEHQTLAVRFGGGDVVNRISRLALLALVPAFWLADSASAQEQLMLRNGWFIESSAKAGVDGQAISSPTYRPAGWYRATVPSTIVGALVDDGLYDDPFFGMNFRKLPGVTYPIGANFVHTAMDPASPYAVPWWYRTTFRVPATMQGRRVTLHFDGINYRANIWLNGRRIADSSTIIGTYRRYELDVTDALNWDGMNGLAVEVFAPTPPDLQTTWVDWNPSPPDKDMGLWQPAYLTASGDVVIQYPAVISRVDTGTLRSADLTVVMGLKNLTAATVAGTVHGRIGDVSFSRVVTLAPNDSVRVRFTPDSFPQLRFNNPRLWWPAELGTPELYDLSLDFTSAGRVSDIKQLRFGIREITSESTPTGGRLFRVNGKRILILGGGWAPDMFFRPQPERQDAQLRYALDMHLNTIRLEGNYEDDRFWQKTDSLGLLVMSGWVCCSAWEEWGKWGPEQYAVAWASLRDQIRRLRGHASALVWLNGSDMPPPAQVEQIYLNVERLEDWPNPTISSASAKPAPLSGASGVKMTGPYDWVPPSYWLQDSTHGGAWAYNTETSPGAAVPPIESIRRMMPARDIKWPLDSVWLFHAAGGQFTKLLDRFNTALSTRYGAPTSAEDYTVTSQLMTYEGERAMFEAYRRNKYVSTGVIQWMFNNAWPSIYWHLFDWYLRPAGGYFGSKKANEPVHVLFSYDDRSVAVVNDEMSRSPMRGVRLRARMFEVDGTENFSRDTVFDLPGDSSVRVFVLPEPSGISGAYFADLRLTDANGRPLSTNFYWLSTRPDVLADTSTWYMTPVKSYADFTALRDMPRVPVNAAARFSRSGGTGQARVTLRNPSRSIAFFVRLQVTGRRGEEALPVLWEDNYVSLLPGETRTLTATYRVRDLGGAPPRVVVTGWNVRRTVAR
;
A
#
# COMPACT_ATOMS: atom_id res chain seq x y z
N MET A 1 -14.40 -11.44 -60.78
CA MET A 1 -15.72 -12.05 -60.96
C MET A 1 -16.21 -12.30 -59.57
N GLU A 2 -16.87 -11.33 -59.06
CA GLU A 2 -18.34 -11.18 -58.92
C GLU A 2 -18.92 -12.17 -57.89
N HIS A 3 -19.27 -11.58 -56.74
CA HIS A 3 -20.67 -11.27 -56.30
C HIS A 3 -21.32 -12.46 -55.64
N GLN A 4 -22.13 -12.44 -54.59
CA GLN A 4 -22.91 -11.38 -53.95
C GLN A 4 -23.46 -11.89 -52.60
N THR A 5 -23.72 -10.92 -51.77
CA THR A 5 -24.51 -10.88 -50.54
C THR A 5 -25.91 -11.47 -50.68
N LEU A 6 -26.51 -12.00 -49.65
CA LEU A 6 -27.90 -11.67 -49.25
C LEU A 6 -28.23 -12.11 -47.81
N ALA A 7 -28.75 -11.22 -47.05
CA ALA A 7 -29.46 -11.40 -45.79
C ALA A 7 -30.95 -11.49 -46.06
N VAL A 8 -31.71 -12.30 -45.33
CA VAL A 8 -33.13 -12.04 -45.04
C VAL A 8 -33.57 -12.65 -43.71
N ARG A 9 -34.49 -11.98 -43.09
CA ARG A 9 -35.10 -12.05 -41.77
C ARG A 9 -36.34 -12.98 -41.70
N PHE A 10 -36.72 -13.31 -40.43
CA PHE A 10 -38.04 -13.50 -39.81
C PHE A 10 -38.78 -14.81 -39.91
N GLY A 11 -39.31 -15.16 -38.71
CA GLY A 11 -40.66 -15.71 -38.61
C GLY A 11 -40.84 -16.90 -37.67
N GLY A 12 -41.52 -16.65 -36.57
CA GLY A 12 -41.85 -17.59 -35.52
C GLY A 12 -42.95 -18.60 -35.85
N GLY A 13 -43.24 -19.41 -34.88
CA GLY A 13 -44.47 -20.22 -34.85
C GLY A 13 -44.35 -21.51 -34.05
N ASP A 14 -45.01 -21.54 -32.92
CA ASP A 14 -45.33 -22.73 -32.14
C ASP A 14 -46.02 -23.80 -32.95
N VAL A 15 -45.85 -25.11 -32.61
CA VAL A 15 -46.92 -26.07 -32.38
C VAL A 15 -46.41 -27.36 -31.70
N VAL A 16 -47.18 -27.80 -30.74
CA VAL A 16 -47.15 -28.99 -29.89
C VAL A 16 -47.43 -30.25 -30.71
N ASN A 17 -46.77 -31.42 -30.47
CA ASN A 17 -47.41 -32.65 -29.98
C ASN A 17 -46.54 -33.94 -29.99
N ARG A 18 -46.46 -34.52 -28.82
CA ARG A 18 -46.72 -35.93 -28.40
C ARG A 18 -46.11 -37.15 -29.15
N ILE A 19 -45.43 -37.94 -28.28
CA ILE A 19 -45.46 -39.41 -28.11
C ILE A 19 -44.63 -40.27 -29.08
N SER A 20 -43.58 -40.94 -28.55
CA SER A 20 -43.60 -42.43 -28.38
C SER A 20 -42.27 -42.90 -27.70
N ARG A 21 -42.46 -43.80 -26.75
CA ARG A 21 -41.40 -44.53 -26.01
C ARG A 21 -40.72 -45.54 -26.90
N LEU A 22 -39.36 -45.57 -26.83
CA LEU A 22 -38.64 -46.84 -27.12
C LEU A 22 -37.40 -46.82 -26.20
N ALA A 23 -37.33 -47.81 -25.33
CA ALA A 23 -36.24 -48.08 -24.43
C ALA A 23 -35.03 -48.61 -25.21
N LEU A 24 -33.90 -47.89 -25.13
CA LEU A 24 -32.59 -48.46 -25.43
C LEU A 24 -31.75 -48.36 -24.17
N LEU A 25 -31.41 -49.49 -23.58
CA LEU A 25 -30.37 -49.67 -22.58
C LEU A 25 -29.02 -49.30 -23.22
N ALA A 26 -28.51 -48.14 -22.92
CA ALA A 26 -27.13 -47.78 -23.19
C ALA A 26 -26.35 -47.86 -21.86
N LEU A 27 -25.37 -48.74 -21.84
CA LEU A 27 -24.33 -48.80 -20.80
C LEU A 27 -23.67 -47.39 -20.66
N VAL A 28 -23.96 -46.73 -19.54
CA VAL A 28 -23.22 -45.52 -19.12
C VAL A 28 -21.93 -46.02 -18.49
N PRO A 29 -20.73 -45.66 -19.02
CA PRO A 29 -19.51 -45.88 -18.28
C PRO A 29 -19.60 -45.00 -17.02
N ALA A 30 -19.38 -45.60 -15.88
CA ALA A 30 -19.21 -44.87 -14.62
C ALA A 30 -18.04 -43.87 -14.77
N PHE A 31 -18.39 -42.65 -15.12
CA PHE A 31 -17.44 -41.53 -14.88
C PHE A 31 -17.26 -41.42 -13.38
N TRP A 32 -16.07 -41.73 -12.91
CA TRP A 32 -15.59 -41.35 -11.63
C TRP A 32 -15.75 -39.83 -11.53
N LEU A 33 -16.71 -39.39 -10.74
CA LEU A 33 -16.71 -38.04 -10.20
C LEU A 33 -15.38 -37.90 -9.42
N ALA A 34 -14.39 -37.30 -10.06
CA ALA A 34 -13.25 -36.79 -9.36
C ALA A 34 -13.80 -35.82 -8.31
N ASP A 35 -13.78 -36.23 -7.04
CA ASP A 35 -13.96 -35.32 -5.94
C ASP A 35 -13.04 -34.13 -6.22
N SER A 36 -13.67 -32.96 -6.41
CA SER A 36 -12.94 -31.71 -6.49
C SER A 36 -12.15 -31.58 -5.18
N ALA A 37 -10.83 -31.68 -5.27
CA ALA A 37 -9.94 -31.53 -4.14
C ALA A 37 -10.31 -30.21 -3.44
N SER A 38 -10.97 -30.30 -2.30
CA SER A 38 -11.35 -29.13 -1.52
C SER A 38 -10.08 -28.48 -0.99
N ALA A 39 -10.03 -27.13 -1.01
CA ALA A 39 -8.97 -26.38 -0.35
C ALA A 39 -8.81 -26.87 1.10
N GLN A 40 -7.61 -26.71 1.67
CA GLN A 40 -7.36 -27.07 3.07
C GLN A 40 -8.44 -26.44 3.96
N GLU A 41 -9.09 -27.25 4.79
CA GLU A 41 -10.12 -26.78 5.70
C GLU A 41 -9.51 -25.88 6.78
N GLN A 42 -10.08 -24.70 6.94
CA GLN A 42 -9.60 -23.68 7.88
C GLN A 42 -10.75 -23.14 8.71
N LEU A 43 -10.56 -23.10 10.04
CA LEU A 43 -11.46 -22.42 10.96
C LEU A 43 -10.83 -21.12 11.46
N MET A 44 -11.28 -19.98 10.95
CA MET A 44 -10.82 -18.67 11.39
C MET A 44 -11.39 -18.33 12.78
N LEU A 45 -10.55 -17.95 13.71
CA LEU A 45 -10.93 -17.49 15.06
C LEU A 45 -10.94 -15.95 15.09
N ARG A 46 -11.83 -15.32 14.34
CA ARG A 46 -11.89 -13.86 14.22
C ARG A 46 -12.77 -13.21 15.28
N ASN A 47 -13.95 -13.73 15.51
CA ASN A 47 -14.97 -13.14 16.36
C ASN A 47 -15.16 -13.95 17.64
N GLY A 48 -15.87 -13.36 18.62
CA GLY A 48 -16.19 -14.05 19.87
C GLY A 48 -15.06 -14.07 20.89
N TRP A 49 -14.10 -13.16 20.72
CA TRP A 49 -13.06 -12.96 21.71
C TRP A 49 -13.49 -11.98 22.79
N PHE A 50 -12.92 -12.16 23.97
CA PHE A 50 -13.03 -11.28 25.13
C PHE A 50 -11.64 -11.03 25.68
N ILE A 51 -11.39 -9.79 26.15
CA ILE A 51 -10.13 -9.40 26.77
C ILE A 51 -10.32 -8.84 28.16
N GLU A 52 -9.36 -9.09 29.04
CA GLU A 52 -9.27 -8.48 30.38
C GLU A 52 -7.83 -8.49 30.87
N SER A 53 -7.48 -7.51 31.68
CA SER A 53 -6.21 -7.44 32.38
C SER A 53 -6.04 -8.62 33.33
N SER A 54 -4.86 -9.22 33.37
CA SER A 54 -4.53 -10.30 34.29
C SER A 54 -4.71 -9.89 35.75
N ALA A 55 -4.49 -8.62 36.09
CA ALA A 55 -4.69 -8.05 37.40
C ALA A 55 -6.17 -8.09 37.88
N LYS A 56 -7.12 -8.08 36.92
CA LYS A 56 -8.55 -8.11 37.20
C LYS A 56 -9.18 -9.48 36.99
N ALA A 57 -8.61 -10.33 36.16
CA ALA A 57 -9.15 -11.65 35.85
C ALA A 57 -9.24 -12.56 37.10
N GLY A 58 -8.29 -12.41 38.03
CA GLY A 58 -8.37 -13.05 39.36
C GLY A 58 -8.21 -14.58 39.38
N VAL A 59 -8.00 -15.21 38.18
CA VAL A 59 -7.83 -16.65 37.99
C VAL A 59 -6.78 -16.91 36.92
N ASP A 60 -6.23 -18.12 36.92
CA ASP A 60 -5.16 -18.50 35.98
C ASP A 60 -5.68 -18.97 34.61
N GLY A 61 -4.74 -19.23 33.69
CA GLY A 61 -5.06 -19.69 32.34
C GLY A 61 -5.73 -21.06 32.27
N GLN A 62 -5.53 -21.91 33.27
CA GLN A 62 -6.23 -23.19 33.39
C GLN A 62 -7.73 -22.97 33.56
N ALA A 63 -8.12 -22.10 34.48
CA ALA A 63 -9.51 -21.75 34.68
C ALA A 63 -10.10 -20.96 33.51
N ILE A 64 -9.40 -19.95 33.01
CA ILE A 64 -9.85 -19.07 31.91
C ILE A 64 -10.11 -19.87 30.62
N SER A 65 -9.25 -20.83 30.29
CA SER A 65 -9.39 -21.67 29.09
C SER A 65 -10.40 -22.80 29.25
N SER A 66 -11.05 -22.96 30.42
CA SER A 66 -12.14 -23.91 30.54
C SER A 66 -13.30 -23.57 29.60
N PRO A 67 -13.88 -24.54 28.88
CA PRO A 67 -15.06 -24.29 28.03
C PRO A 67 -16.27 -23.74 28.82
N THR A 68 -16.34 -23.99 30.10
CA THR A 68 -17.44 -23.54 30.99
C THR A 68 -17.20 -22.17 31.61
N TYR A 69 -15.97 -21.64 31.54
CA TYR A 69 -15.65 -20.31 32.06
C TYR A 69 -16.50 -19.24 31.38
N ARG A 70 -17.00 -18.29 32.14
CA ARG A 70 -17.78 -17.16 31.63
C ARG A 70 -17.02 -15.86 31.90
N PRO A 71 -16.62 -15.12 30.87
CA PRO A 71 -15.86 -13.87 30.99
C PRO A 71 -16.80 -12.72 31.39
N ALA A 72 -17.33 -12.74 32.61
CA ALA A 72 -18.23 -11.69 33.08
C ALA A 72 -17.49 -10.37 33.27
N GLY A 73 -17.99 -9.29 32.66
CA GLY A 73 -17.39 -7.98 32.75
C GLY A 73 -16.16 -7.77 31.84
N TRP A 74 -15.78 -8.76 31.04
CA TRP A 74 -14.70 -8.65 30.09
C TRP A 74 -15.12 -7.85 28.85
N TYR A 75 -14.18 -7.15 28.22
CA TYR A 75 -14.39 -6.39 27.00
C TYR A 75 -14.43 -7.32 25.78
N ARG A 76 -15.30 -6.99 24.80
CA ARG A 76 -15.35 -7.76 23.55
C ARG A 76 -14.16 -7.38 22.66
N ALA A 77 -13.69 -8.35 21.89
CA ALA A 77 -12.60 -8.16 20.94
C ALA A 77 -12.85 -8.94 19.66
N THR A 78 -12.18 -8.52 18.60
CA THR A 78 -11.94 -9.30 17.38
C THR A 78 -10.45 -9.55 17.24
N VAL A 79 -10.06 -10.60 16.52
CA VAL A 79 -8.66 -10.87 16.19
C VAL A 79 -8.53 -10.87 14.67
N PRO A 80 -7.59 -10.10 14.08
CA PRO A 80 -6.51 -9.32 14.73
C PRO A 80 -6.97 -8.07 15.47
N SER A 81 -6.28 -7.72 16.57
CA SER A 81 -6.38 -6.42 17.25
C SER A 81 -5.29 -6.28 18.32
N THR A 82 -4.90 -5.04 18.66
CA THR A 82 -4.16 -4.73 19.89
C THR A 82 -5.13 -4.60 21.07
N ILE A 83 -4.61 -4.52 22.29
CA ILE A 83 -5.45 -4.32 23.49
C ILE A 83 -6.18 -2.98 23.42
N VAL A 84 -5.46 -1.89 23.13
CA VAL A 84 -6.08 -0.55 23.00
C VAL A 84 -7.07 -0.53 21.85
N GLY A 85 -6.75 -1.16 20.72
CA GLY A 85 -7.67 -1.25 19.58
C GLY A 85 -8.98 -1.94 19.94
N ALA A 86 -8.92 -3.06 20.64
CA ALA A 86 -10.10 -3.79 21.09
C ALA A 86 -10.93 -3.00 22.11
N LEU A 87 -10.28 -2.31 23.07
CA LEU A 87 -10.97 -1.47 24.06
C LEU A 87 -11.67 -0.25 23.42
N VAL A 88 -11.09 0.31 22.38
CA VAL A 88 -11.70 1.38 21.57
C VAL A 88 -12.93 0.85 20.82
N ASP A 89 -12.80 -0.30 20.18
CA ASP A 89 -13.89 -0.90 19.40
C ASP A 89 -15.07 -1.36 20.29
N ASP A 90 -14.82 -1.77 21.55
CA ASP A 90 -15.88 -2.09 22.53
C ASP A 90 -16.46 -0.84 23.23
N GLY A 91 -15.95 0.36 22.91
CA GLY A 91 -16.50 1.64 23.38
C GLY A 91 -16.07 2.05 24.80
N LEU A 92 -14.98 1.47 25.34
CA LEU A 92 -14.44 1.91 26.64
C LEU A 92 -13.86 3.31 26.56
N TYR A 93 -13.27 3.68 25.42
CA TYR A 93 -12.67 4.98 25.17
C TYR A 93 -13.39 5.71 24.06
N ASP A 94 -13.51 7.04 24.18
CA ASP A 94 -13.88 7.90 23.08
C ASP A 94 -12.91 7.71 21.91
N ASP A 95 -13.38 7.99 20.69
CA ASP A 95 -12.54 7.90 19.48
C ASP A 95 -11.19 8.60 19.70
N PRO A 96 -10.07 7.85 19.82
CA PRO A 96 -8.76 8.43 20.09
C PRO A 96 -8.26 9.32 18.95
N PHE A 97 -8.82 9.17 17.75
CA PHE A 97 -8.43 9.89 16.55
C PHE A 97 -9.10 11.25 16.44
N PHE A 98 -10.04 11.60 17.35
CA PHE A 98 -10.71 12.88 17.36
C PHE A 98 -10.05 13.88 18.32
N GLY A 99 -9.56 14.99 17.79
CA GLY A 99 -8.95 16.07 18.57
C GLY A 99 -7.77 15.59 19.41
N MET A 100 -7.82 15.78 20.70
CA MET A 100 -6.78 15.38 21.67
C MET A 100 -7.16 14.12 22.46
N ASN A 101 -8.15 13.33 22.03
CA ASN A 101 -8.62 12.18 22.79
C ASN A 101 -7.55 11.10 23.00
N PHE A 102 -6.65 10.91 22.03
CA PHE A 102 -5.50 10.01 22.18
C PHE A 102 -4.69 10.30 23.45
N ARG A 103 -4.51 11.59 23.78
CA ARG A 103 -3.77 12.01 24.98
C ARG A 103 -4.47 11.69 26.30
N LYS A 104 -5.75 11.31 26.24
CA LYS A 104 -6.55 10.90 27.40
C LYS A 104 -6.52 9.41 27.68
N LEU A 105 -5.93 8.62 26.77
CA LEU A 105 -5.80 7.19 27.00
C LEU A 105 -4.91 6.93 28.23
N PRO A 106 -5.29 5.99 29.10
CA PRO A 106 -4.46 5.61 30.24
C PRO A 106 -3.07 5.17 29.77
N GLY A 107 -2.02 5.59 30.48
CA GLY A 107 -0.63 5.26 30.13
C GLY A 107 0.02 6.22 29.11
N VAL A 108 -0.73 7.16 28.52
CA VAL A 108 -0.16 8.23 27.67
C VAL A 108 0.35 9.37 28.57
N THR A 109 1.47 9.15 29.22
CA THR A 109 2.14 10.13 30.10
C THR A 109 3.38 10.76 29.45
N TYR A 110 3.89 10.15 28.38
CA TYR A 110 5.07 10.62 27.65
C TYR A 110 4.80 11.92 26.87
N PRO A 111 5.82 12.81 26.71
CA PRO A 111 5.68 14.05 25.95
C PRO A 111 5.32 13.81 24.48
N ILE A 112 4.64 14.77 23.87
CA ILE A 112 4.46 14.80 22.41
C ILE A 112 5.87 14.84 21.77
N GLY A 113 6.10 13.99 20.77
CA GLY A 113 7.39 13.86 20.10
C GLY A 113 8.38 12.91 20.77
N ALA A 114 8.05 12.32 21.92
CA ALA A 114 8.87 11.27 22.50
C ALA A 114 8.65 9.94 21.77
N ASN A 115 9.73 9.24 21.43
CA ASN A 115 9.65 7.87 20.95
C ASN A 115 9.40 6.93 22.14
N PHE A 116 8.16 6.63 22.42
CA PHE A 116 7.73 5.78 23.54
C PHE A 116 8.24 4.34 23.43
N VAL A 117 8.59 3.87 22.23
CA VAL A 117 9.13 2.53 22.00
C VAL A 117 10.43 2.30 22.77
N HIS A 118 11.28 3.33 22.87
CA HIS A 118 12.57 3.26 23.58
C HIS A 118 12.46 3.38 25.11
N THR A 119 11.28 3.78 25.62
CA THR A 119 11.09 3.95 27.06
C THR A 119 10.36 2.75 27.65
N ALA A 120 10.72 2.34 28.87
CA ALA A 120 9.95 1.36 29.61
C ALA A 120 8.54 1.90 29.86
N MET A 121 7.55 1.01 29.81
CA MET A 121 6.19 1.34 30.19
C MET A 121 6.16 1.71 31.68
N ASP A 122 5.41 2.75 32.04
CA ASP A 122 5.19 3.11 33.43
C ASP A 122 4.57 1.90 34.18
N PRO A 123 5.15 1.44 35.30
CA PRO A 123 4.59 0.34 36.07
C PRO A 123 3.14 0.58 36.55
N ALA A 124 2.71 1.83 36.66
CA ALA A 124 1.32 2.19 36.99
C ALA A 124 0.37 2.12 35.77
N SER A 125 0.90 1.92 34.55
CA SER A 125 0.07 1.77 33.36
C SER A 125 -0.79 0.52 33.45
N PRO A 126 -2.07 0.58 33.05
CA PRO A 126 -2.93 -0.61 33.00
C PRO A 126 -2.44 -1.66 32.00
N TYR A 127 -1.51 -1.30 31.13
CA TYR A 127 -0.89 -2.17 30.11
C TYR A 127 0.47 -2.74 30.55
N ALA A 128 0.97 -2.37 31.74
CA ALA A 128 2.21 -2.90 32.29
C ALA A 128 2.08 -4.34 32.83
N VAL A 129 0.86 -4.84 32.89
CA VAL A 129 0.53 -6.22 33.25
C VAL A 129 0.09 -6.99 32.01
N PRO A 130 0.19 -8.34 32.00
CA PRO A 130 -0.33 -9.13 30.89
C PRO A 130 -1.83 -8.95 30.70
N TRP A 131 -2.29 -9.18 29.48
CA TRP A 131 -3.72 -9.18 29.16
C TRP A 131 -4.14 -10.52 28.56
N TRP A 132 -5.31 -10.97 28.96
CA TRP A 132 -5.93 -12.18 28.46
C TRP A 132 -6.75 -11.89 27.21
N TYR A 133 -6.58 -12.73 26.19
CA TYR A 133 -7.53 -12.95 25.10
C TYR A 133 -8.19 -14.30 25.33
N ARG A 134 -9.52 -14.36 25.30
CA ARG A 134 -10.27 -15.61 25.50
C ARG A 134 -11.36 -15.77 24.47
N THR A 135 -11.46 -16.98 23.87
CA THR A 135 -12.57 -17.33 22.97
C THR A 135 -13.04 -18.76 23.20
N THR A 136 -14.19 -19.10 22.64
CA THR A 136 -14.68 -20.48 22.55
C THR A 136 -15.06 -20.79 21.11
N PHE A 137 -14.81 -22.04 20.70
CA PHE A 137 -15.11 -22.52 19.38
C PHE A 137 -15.51 -24.00 19.39
N ARG A 138 -16.21 -24.44 18.33
CA ARG A 138 -16.39 -25.86 18.02
C ARG A 138 -15.51 -26.23 16.85
N VAL A 139 -14.88 -27.38 16.94
CA VAL A 139 -14.14 -27.96 15.80
C VAL A 139 -15.18 -28.50 14.80
N PRO A 140 -15.11 -28.16 13.52
CA PRO A 140 -15.97 -28.75 12.49
C PRO A 140 -15.84 -30.28 12.44
N ALA A 141 -16.95 -30.97 12.22
CA ALA A 141 -16.96 -32.44 12.12
C ALA A 141 -16.03 -32.98 11.02
N THR A 142 -15.82 -32.21 9.98
CA THR A 142 -14.89 -32.51 8.87
C THR A 142 -13.41 -32.56 9.28
N MET A 143 -13.05 -31.93 10.41
CA MET A 143 -11.70 -32.03 10.98
C MET A 143 -11.55 -33.26 11.92
N GLN A 144 -12.63 -33.95 12.27
CA GLN A 144 -12.58 -35.06 13.21
C GLN A 144 -11.74 -36.23 12.66
N GLY A 145 -10.88 -36.79 13.53
CA GLY A 145 -9.97 -37.87 13.14
C GLY A 145 -8.75 -37.43 12.33
N ARG A 146 -8.54 -36.11 12.20
CA ARG A 146 -7.36 -35.52 11.58
C ARG A 146 -6.46 -34.86 12.62
N ARG A 147 -5.23 -34.53 12.26
CA ARG A 147 -4.35 -33.68 13.05
C ARG A 147 -4.79 -32.22 12.90
N VAL A 148 -4.91 -31.52 14.00
CA VAL A 148 -5.34 -30.11 14.00
C VAL A 148 -4.22 -29.23 14.53
N THR A 149 -3.84 -28.26 13.70
CA THR A 149 -2.83 -27.25 14.04
C THR A 149 -3.50 -25.91 14.33
N LEU A 150 -3.19 -25.31 15.48
CA LEU A 150 -3.54 -23.95 15.84
C LEU A 150 -2.44 -23.02 15.38
N HIS A 151 -2.81 -22.01 14.60
CA HIS A 151 -1.91 -21.01 14.01
C HIS A 151 -2.09 -19.66 14.68
N PHE A 152 -0.98 -18.96 14.90
CA PHE A 152 -0.92 -17.52 15.18
C PHE A 152 0.08 -16.89 14.22
N ASP A 153 -0.39 -16.02 13.36
CA ASP A 153 0.45 -15.37 12.35
C ASP A 153 1.23 -14.15 12.87
N GLY A 154 0.96 -13.73 14.12
CA GLY A 154 1.69 -12.70 14.83
C GLY A 154 1.11 -12.38 16.20
N ILE A 155 1.96 -12.42 17.22
CA ILE A 155 1.66 -12.02 18.59
C ILE A 155 2.69 -10.98 19.01
N ASN A 156 2.27 -9.85 19.52
CA ASN A 156 3.16 -8.82 20.04
C ASN A 156 2.99 -8.71 21.55
N TYR A 157 3.89 -9.20 22.40
CA TYR A 157 5.24 -9.66 22.04
C TYR A 157 5.48 -11.12 22.48
N ARG A 158 5.12 -11.50 23.72
CA ARG A 158 5.23 -12.85 24.31
C ARG A 158 3.87 -13.36 24.69
N ALA A 159 3.69 -14.65 24.75
CA ALA A 159 2.43 -15.21 25.21
C ALA A 159 2.54 -16.57 25.91
N ASN A 160 1.63 -16.82 26.87
CA ASN A 160 1.26 -18.14 27.31
C ASN A 160 -0.06 -18.54 26.63
N ILE A 161 -0.15 -19.77 26.13
CA ILE A 161 -1.33 -20.25 25.40
C ILE A 161 -1.92 -21.47 26.11
N TRP A 162 -3.22 -21.41 26.37
CA TRP A 162 -3.97 -22.45 27.09
C TRP A 162 -5.16 -22.90 26.26
N LEU A 163 -5.40 -24.20 26.20
CA LEU A 163 -6.55 -24.81 25.54
C LEU A 163 -7.18 -25.86 26.47
N ASN A 164 -8.47 -25.70 26.75
CA ASN A 164 -9.26 -26.65 27.61
C ASN A 164 -8.61 -26.96 28.96
N GLY A 165 -8.06 -25.94 29.62
CA GLY A 165 -7.40 -26.09 30.92
C GLY A 165 -5.96 -26.57 30.89
N ARG A 166 -5.39 -26.81 29.69
CA ARG A 166 -4.01 -27.27 29.49
C ARG A 166 -3.17 -26.15 28.88
N ARG A 167 -2.00 -25.83 29.42
CA ARG A 167 -1.02 -24.95 28.80
C ARG A 167 -0.34 -25.70 27.66
N ILE A 168 -0.48 -25.19 26.43
CA ILE A 168 0.06 -25.78 25.18
C ILE A 168 1.35 -25.11 24.70
N ALA A 169 1.58 -23.85 25.09
CA ALA A 169 2.82 -23.12 24.87
C ALA A 169 3.01 -22.04 25.94
N ASP A 170 4.23 -21.58 26.13
CA ASP A 170 4.55 -20.54 27.11
C ASP A 170 5.41 -19.41 26.51
N SER A 171 5.59 -18.33 27.26
CA SER A 171 6.30 -17.11 26.88
C SER A 171 7.82 -17.29 26.63
N SER A 172 8.38 -18.47 26.92
CA SER A 172 9.76 -18.78 26.52
C SER A 172 9.85 -19.28 25.07
N THR A 173 8.74 -19.79 24.53
CA THR A 173 8.64 -20.32 23.16
C THR A 173 7.86 -19.40 22.24
N ILE A 174 6.84 -18.72 22.77
CA ILE A 174 6.05 -17.73 22.05
C ILE A 174 6.65 -16.36 22.32
N ILE A 175 7.57 -15.94 21.44
CA ILE A 175 8.32 -14.70 21.58
C ILE A 175 8.68 -14.13 20.19
N GLY A 176 8.42 -12.84 19.98
CA GLY A 176 8.75 -12.10 18.76
C GLY A 176 7.55 -11.81 17.86
N THR A 177 7.41 -10.56 17.49
CA THR A 177 6.25 -9.99 16.79
C THR A 177 6.05 -10.56 15.38
N TYR A 178 7.14 -10.75 14.63
CA TYR A 178 7.09 -11.17 13.22
C TYR A 178 7.26 -12.69 13.05
N ARG A 179 6.90 -13.45 14.09
CA ARG A 179 6.91 -14.90 14.13
C ARG A 179 5.57 -15.47 13.71
N ARG A 180 5.58 -16.66 13.10
CA ARG A 180 4.38 -17.47 12.83
C ARG A 180 4.47 -18.76 13.64
N TYR A 181 3.45 -19.02 14.45
CA TYR A 181 3.41 -20.16 15.34
C TYR A 181 2.41 -21.20 14.86
N GLU A 182 2.84 -22.46 14.85
CA GLU A 182 2.06 -23.63 14.44
C GLU A 182 2.12 -24.65 15.58
N LEU A 183 1.01 -24.83 16.29
CA LEU A 183 0.91 -25.69 17.47
C LEU A 183 -0.01 -26.87 17.18
N ASP A 184 0.49 -28.11 17.26
CA ASP A 184 -0.39 -29.31 17.22
C ASP A 184 -1.24 -29.33 18.49
N VAL A 185 -2.54 -29.23 18.32
CA VAL A 185 -3.52 -29.18 19.41
C VAL A 185 -4.44 -30.40 19.42
N THR A 186 -4.21 -31.38 18.56
CA THR A 186 -5.06 -32.55 18.33
C THR A 186 -5.50 -33.21 19.63
N ASP A 187 -4.53 -33.47 20.53
CA ASP A 187 -4.76 -34.18 21.79
C ASP A 187 -5.34 -33.28 22.92
N ALA A 188 -5.42 -31.96 22.65
CA ALA A 188 -5.97 -31.00 23.59
C ALA A 188 -7.41 -30.58 23.25
N LEU A 189 -7.94 -31.04 22.11
CA LEU A 189 -9.26 -30.67 21.63
C LEU A 189 -10.37 -31.51 22.29
N ASN A 190 -11.47 -30.81 22.59
CA ASN A 190 -12.74 -31.46 22.88
C ASN A 190 -13.55 -31.60 21.58
N TRP A 191 -13.59 -32.79 21.03
CA TRP A 191 -14.20 -33.08 19.73
C TRP A 191 -15.72 -32.99 19.73
N ASP A 192 -16.36 -33.36 20.82
CA ASP A 192 -17.82 -33.43 20.94
C ASP A 192 -18.45 -32.18 21.57
N GLY A 193 -17.62 -31.21 21.97
CA GLY A 193 -18.05 -30.06 22.73
C GLY A 193 -17.47 -28.73 22.28
N MET A 194 -17.62 -27.76 23.16
CA MET A 194 -16.95 -26.48 23.04
C MET A 194 -15.49 -26.59 23.49
N ASN A 195 -14.62 -25.88 22.81
CA ASN A 195 -13.24 -25.68 23.23
C ASN A 195 -13.10 -24.27 23.80
N GLY A 196 -12.30 -24.10 24.84
CA GLY A 196 -11.93 -22.81 25.40
C GLY A 196 -10.46 -22.54 25.17
N LEU A 197 -10.16 -21.44 24.43
CA LEU A 197 -8.80 -20.96 24.15
C LEU A 197 -8.54 -19.69 24.94
N ALA A 198 -7.43 -19.64 25.68
CA ALA A 198 -6.95 -18.45 26.37
C ALA A 198 -5.50 -18.15 25.99
N VAL A 199 -5.22 -16.89 25.71
CA VAL A 199 -3.88 -16.40 25.38
C VAL A 199 -3.56 -15.25 26.31
N GLU A 200 -2.55 -15.40 27.16
CA GLU A 200 -2.01 -14.35 28.00
C GLU A 200 -0.88 -13.65 27.27
N VAL A 201 -1.09 -12.39 26.91
CA VAL A 201 -0.13 -11.61 26.12
C VAL A 201 0.60 -10.64 27.04
N PHE A 202 1.91 -10.55 26.88
CA PHE A 202 2.79 -9.66 27.61
C PHE A 202 3.24 -8.52 26.69
N ALA A 203 3.18 -7.29 27.21
CA ALA A 203 3.70 -6.13 26.49
C ALA A 203 5.20 -6.27 26.20
N PRO A 204 5.66 -5.73 25.07
CA PRO A 204 7.08 -5.67 24.81
C PRO A 204 7.79 -4.72 25.79
N THR A 205 9.03 -5.05 26.11
CA THR A 205 9.93 -4.24 26.91
C THR A 205 11.20 -3.92 26.10
N PRO A 206 11.90 -2.81 26.34
CA PRO A 206 13.22 -2.63 25.73
C PRO A 206 14.20 -3.71 26.23
N PRO A 207 14.96 -4.42 25.37
CA PRO A 207 15.16 -4.25 23.92
C PRO A 207 14.40 -5.28 23.04
N ASP A 208 13.14 -5.59 23.34
CA ASP A 208 12.35 -6.57 22.57
C ASP A 208 12.19 -6.12 21.11
N LEU A 209 12.31 -7.06 20.16
CA LEU A 209 12.18 -6.82 18.72
C LEU A 209 10.70 -6.78 18.30
N GLN A 210 10.03 -5.72 18.71
CA GLN A 210 8.60 -5.53 18.57
C GLN A 210 8.21 -4.88 17.25
N THR A 211 6.90 -4.93 16.89
CA THR A 211 6.32 -3.97 15.96
C THR A 211 6.17 -2.63 16.66
N THR A 212 6.25 -1.54 15.91
CA THR A 212 6.20 -0.20 16.47
C THR A 212 5.75 0.82 15.45
N TRP A 213 5.37 1.97 15.95
CA TRP A 213 5.22 3.18 15.16
C TRP A 213 6.50 3.98 15.22
N VAL A 214 6.89 4.48 14.06
CA VAL A 214 8.05 5.35 13.90
C VAL A 214 7.84 6.68 14.62
N ASP A 215 8.89 7.43 14.79
CA ASP A 215 8.98 8.65 15.60
C ASP A 215 8.07 9.82 15.15
N TRP A 216 7.42 9.71 13.99
CA TRP A 216 6.46 10.70 13.47
C TRP A 216 4.99 10.37 13.76
N ASN A 217 4.69 9.22 14.37
CA ASN A 217 3.35 8.84 14.85
C ASN A 217 3.30 8.85 16.38
N PRO A 218 2.15 9.16 16.99
CA PRO A 218 1.96 8.84 18.40
C PRO A 218 2.00 7.33 18.61
N SER A 219 2.65 6.87 19.67
CA SER A 219 2.72 5.44 19.99
C SER A 219 1.56 5.05 20.89
N PRO A 220 0.81 3.97 20.59
CA PRO A 220 -0.20 3.44 21.48
C PRO A 220 0.36 3.09 22.86
N PRO A 221 -0.39 3.37 23.96
CA PRO A 221 0.13 3.20 25.32
C PRO A 221 0.33 1.75 25.73
N ASP A 222 -0.28 0.78 25.04
CA ASP A 222 -0.07 -0.65 25.18
C ASP A 222 1.14 -1.18 24.39
N LYS A 223 1.87 -0.31 23.65
CA LYS A 223 2.96 -0.69 22.73
C LYS A 223 2.52 -1.73 21.70
N ASP A 224 1.31 -1.60 21.21
CA ASP A 224 0.71 -2.53 20.25
C ASP A 224 0.64 -3.99 20.74
N MET A 225 0.56 -4.20 22.05
CA MET A 225 0.41 -5.52 22.66
C MET A 225 -0.85 -6.19 22.17
N GLY A 226 -0.76 -7.45 21.71
CA GLY A 226 -1.96 -8.19 21.30
C GLY A 226 -1.73 -9.27 20.25
N LEU A 227 -2.86 -9.85 19.82
CA LEU A 227 -2.93 -10.75 18.66
C LEU A 227 -3.13 -9.89 17.40
N TRP A 228 -2.05 -9.33 16.91
CA TRP A 228 -2.09 -8.32 15.82
C TRP A 228 -2.19 -8.90 14.42
N GLN A 229 -2.08 -10.23 14.28
CA GLN A 229 -2.28 -11.00 13.04
C GLN A 229 -3.30 -12.14 13.29
N PRO A 230 -3.82 -12.78 12.23
CA PRO A 230 -4.84 -13.81 12.35
C PRO A 230 -4.49 -14.99 13.27
N ALA A 231 -5.52 -15.54 13.92
CA ALA A 231 -5.50 -16.82 14.61
C ALA A 231 -6.52 -17.78 13.98
N TYR A 232 -6.14 -19.05 13.71
CA TYR A 232 -6.99 -20.00 13.02
C TYR A 232 -6.53 -21.46 13.27
N LEU A 233 -7.40 -22.41 12.95
CA LEU A 233 -7.06 -23.83 12.94
C LEU A 233 -7.07 -24.36 11.51
N THR A 234 -6.18 -25.32 11.25
CA THR A 234 -6.20 -26.14 10.02
C THR A 234 -6.17 -27.62 10.36
N ALA A 235 -6.67 -28.46 9.46
CA ALA A 235 -6.63 -29.91 9.63
C ALA A 235 -5.81 -30.56 8.52
N SER A 236 -4.97 -31.52 8.89
CA SER A 236 -4.22 -32.40 7.97
C SER A 236 -4.31 -33.86 8.43
N GLY A 237 -3.78 -34.76 7.62
CA GLY A 237 -3.43 -36.12 8.10
C GLY A 237 -2.08 -36.10 8.82
N ASP A 238 -1.36 -37.20 8.70
CA ASP A 238 -0.09 -37.44 9.42
C ASP A 238 1.05 -36.53 8.94
N VAL A 239 1.00 -36.06 7.70
CA VAL A 239 2.00 -35.17 7.09
C VAL A 239 1.34 -33.88 6.61
N VAL A 240 1.95 -32.75 6.95
CA VAL A 240 1.51 -31.41 6.54
C VAL A 240 2.52 -30.81 5.55
N ILE A 241 1.99 -30.11 4.52
CA ILE A 241 2.77 -29.33 3.57
C ILE A 241 2.96 -27.93 4.14
N GLN A 242 4.21 -27.48 4.28
CA GLN A 242 4.54 -26.18 4.87
C GLN A 242 5.21 -25.25 3.85
N TYR A 243 4.82 -23.97 3.86
CA TYR A 243 5.46 -22.85 3.16
C TYR A 243 5.78 -23.12 1.67
N PRO A 244 4.83 -23.67 0.88
CA PRO A 244 5.06 -23.90 -0.53
C PRO A 244 5.26 -22.57 -1.28
N ALA A 245 6.17 -22.59 -2.26
CA ALA A 245 6.43 -21.46 -3.15
C ALA A 245 6.89 -21.92 -4.52
N VAL A 246 6.69 -21.08 -5.53
CA VAL A 246 7.26 -21.24 -6.88
C VAL A 246 8.26 -20.12 -7.12
N ILE A 247 9.47 -20.51 -7.50
CA ILE A 247 10.53 -19.60 -7.90
C ILE A 247 10.70 -19.73 -9.40
N SER A 248 10.64 -18.63 -10.13
CA SER A 248 10.81 -18.60 -11.57
C SER A 248 12.09 -17.93 -12.01
N ARG A 249 12.68 -18.46 -13.09
CA ARG A 249 13.77 -17.84 -13.83
C ARG A 249 13.33 -17.71 -15.27
N VAL A 250 13.26 -16.47 -15.75
CA VAL A 250 12.75 -16.13 -17.08
C VAL A 250 13.93 -15.94 -18.02
N ASP A 251 13.83 -16.47 -19.23
CA ASP A 251 14.74 -16.05 -20.31
C ASP A 251 14.43 -14.61 -20.69
N THR A 252 15.10 -13.68 -20.02
CA THR A 252 14.86 -12.23 -20.19
C THR A 252 15.29 -11.70 -21.54
N GLY A 253 16.08 -12.46 -22.32
CA GLY A 253 16.48 -12.09 -23.69
C GLY A 253 15.36 -12.28 -24.70
N THR A 254 14.60 -13.36 -24.56
CA THR A 254 13.53 -13.71 -25.54
C THR A 254 12.14 -13.65 -24.96
N LEU A 255 11.97 -13.79 -23.65
CA LEU A 255 10.71 -13.94 -22.92
C LEU A 255 9.89 -15.17 -23.32
N ARG A 256 10.54 -16.14 -24.00
CA ARG A 256 9.85 -17.32 -24.56
C ARG A 256 9.93 -18.56 -23.68
N SER A 257 10.72 -18.53 -22.62
CA SER A 257 10.80 -19.64 -21.68
C SER A 257 11.00 -19.19 -20.25
N ALA A 258 10.57 -20.02 -19.31
CA ALA A 258 10.82 -19.84 -17.89
C ALA A 258 11.03 -21.20 -17.22
N ASP A 259 12.02 -21.28 -16.36
CA ASP A 259 12.32 -22.42 -15.50
C ASP A 259 11.66 -22.21 -14.14
N LEU A 260 10.83 -23.18 -13.71
CA LEU A 260 10.12 -23.12 -12.43
C LEU A 260 10.73 -24.10 -11.44
N THR A 261 11.01 -23.62 -10.24
CA THR A 261 11.36 -24.46 -9.10
C THR A 261 10.25 -24.38 -8.06
N VAL A 262 9.63 -25.54 -7.74
CA VAL A 262 8.64 -25.62 -6.67
C VAL A 262 9.33 -26.11 -5.40
N VAL A 263 9.18 -25.34 -4.31
CA VAL A 263 9.81 -25.64 -3.01
C VAL A 263 8.75 -25.74 -1.93
N MET A 264 8.94 -26.66 -0.97
CA MET A 264 8.06 -26.82 0.20
C MET A 264 8.76 -27.58 1.32
N GLY A 265 8.24 -27.47 2.53
CA GLY A 265 8.50 -28.38 3.64
C GLY A 265 7.44 -29.47 3.71
N LEU A 266 7.81 -30.67 4.08
CA LEU A 266 6.89 -31.71 4.54
C LEU A 266 7.23 -32.03 5.99
N LYS A 267 6.26 -31.97 6.89
CA LYS A 267 6.43 -32.28 8.31
C LYS A 267 5.59 -33.48 8.71
N ASN A 268 6.23 -34.50 9.24
CA ASN A 268 5.56 -35.64 9.85
C ASN A 268 5.13 -35.26 11.28
N LEU A 269 3.83 -35.30 11.55
CA LEU A 269 3.25 -34.96 12.85
C LEU A 269 3.09 -36.19 13.77
N THR A 270 3.66 -37.34 13.38
CA THR A 270 3.49 -38.61 14.13
C THR A 270 4.83 -39.13 14.66
N ALA A 271 4.74 -39.97 15.67
CA ALA A 271 5.89 -40.71 16.22
C ALA A 271 6.28 -41.94 15.40
N ALA A 272 5.75 -42.15 14.20
CA ALA A 272 6.04 -43.23 13.29
C ALA A 272 6.66 -42.69 11.98
N THR A 273 7.43 -43.53 11.31
CA THR A 273 7.91 -43.23 9.95
C THR A 273 6.74 -43.25 8.97
N VAL A 274 6.61 -42.21 8.15
CA VAL A 274 5.56 -42.10 7.13
C VAL A 274 6.19 -42.02 5.76
N ALA A 275 5.81 -42.96 4.87
CA ALA A 275 6.12 -42.91 3.45
C ALA A 275 4.92 -42.49 2.64
N GLY A 276 5.13 -41.66 1.65
CA GLY A 276 4.05 -41.16 0.79
C GLY A 276 4.55 -40.49 -0.46
N THR A 277 3.65 -39.95 -1.24
CA THR A 277 3.97 -39.22 -2.47
C THR A 277 3.43 -37.81 -2.38
N VAL A 278 4.28 -36.85 -2.67
CA VAL A 278 3.84 -35.47 -2.93
C VAL A 278 3.57 -35.32 -4.42
N HIS A 279 2.38 -34.83 -4.77
CA HIS A 279 1.97 -34.50 -6.11
C HIS A 279 1.83 -32.98 -6.26
N GLY A 280 2.22 -32.48 -7.42
CA GLY A 280 2.05 -31.07 -7.77
C GLY A 280 1.44 -30.92 -9.16
N ARG A 281 0.60 -29.89 -9.35
CA ARG A 281 -0.01 -29.57 -10.63
C ARG A 281 -0.07 -28.05 -10.87
N ILE A 282 0.36 -27.63 -12.05
CA ILE A 282 0.25 -26.24 -12.56
C ILE A 282 -0.42 -26.31 -13.93
N GLY A 283 -1.69 -25.95 -14.02
CA GLY A 283 -2.48 -26.17 -15.25
C GLY A 283 -2.46 -27.64 -15.66
N ASP A 284 -1.94 -27.94 -16.84
CA ASP A 284 -1.81 -29.31 -17.39
C ASP A 284 -0.50 -29.99 -17.00
N VAL A 285 0.43 -29.28 -16.35
CA VAL A 285 1.74 -29.80 -15.94
C VAL A 285 1.63 -30.48 -14.58
N SER A 286 1.97 -31.77 -14.52
CA SER A 286 1.96 -32.55 -13.28
C SER A 286 3.37 -33.10 -12.97
N PHE A 287 3.69 -33.20 -11.69
CA PHE A 287 4.95 -33.76 -11.20
C PHE A 287 4.71 -34.41 -9.83
N SER A 288 5.52 -35.40 -9.50
CA SER A 288 5.40 -36.11 -8.22
C SER A 288 6.72 -36.68 -7.74
N ARG A 289 6.82 -36.93 -6.44
CA ARG A 289 7.99 -37.56 -5.79
C ARG A 289 7.55 -38.37 -4.57
N VAL A 290 8.11 -39.58 -4.46
CA VAL A 290 8.00 -40.38 -3.23
C VAL A 290 8.94 -39.82 -2.17
N VAL A 291 8.48 -39.69 -0.95
CA VAL A 291 9.23 -39.18 0.20
C VAL A 291 8.93 -40.05 1.42
N THR A 292 9.99 -40.34 2.18
CA THR A 292 9.88 -41.00 3.49
C THR A 292 10.35 -40.04 4.58
N LEU A 293 9.52 -39.83 5.59
CA LEU A 293 9.78 -38.91 6.70
C LEU A 293 9.94 -39.72 7.99
N ALA A 294 11.03 -39.49 8.71
CA ALA A 294 11.22 -40.04 10.04
C ALA A 294 10.17 -39.50 11.03
N PRO A 295 10.00 -40.10 12.23
CA PRO A 295 9.11 -39.64 13.26
C PRO A 295 9.36 -38.16 13.64
N ASN A 296 8.31 -37.33 13.65
CA ASN A 296 8.36 -35.91 14.02
C ASN A 296 9.36 -35.05 13.20
N ASP A 297 9.82 -35.55 12.05
CA ASP A 297 10.82 -34.91 11.22
C ASP A 297 10.22 -34.00 10.15
N SER A 298 11.04 -33.11 9.64
CA SER A 298 10.68 -32.20 8.54
C SER A 298 11.71 -32.31 7.41
N VAL A 299 11.23 -32.55 6.20
CA VAL A 299 12.06 -32.65 4.99
C VAL A 299 11.72 -31.54 4.03
N ARG A 300 12.76 -30.90 3.48
CA ARG A 300 12.57 -29.94 2.40
C ARG A 300 12.53 -30.66 1.04
N VAL A 301 11.49 -30.42 0.27
CA VAL A 301 11.31 -30.98 -1.07
C VAL A 301 11.43 -29.87 -2.11
N ARG A 302 12.16 -30.17 -3.20
CA ARG A 302 12.35 -29.29 -4.35
C ARG A 302 12.04 -30.05 -5.64
N PHE A 303 11.26 -29.47 -6.52
CA PHE A 303 11.07 -29.90 -7.89
C PHE A 303 11.74 -28.88 -8.80
N THR A 304 12.76 -29.28 -9.53
CA THR A 304 13.55 -28.42 -10.43
C THR A 304 13.42 -28.89 -11.87
N PRO A 305 13.60 -28.01 -12.87
CA PRO A 305 13.55 -28.39 -14.29
C PRO A 305 14.54 -29.49 -14.69
N ASP A 306 15.66 -29.59 -13.99
CA ASP A 306 16.66 -30.63 -14.28
C ASP A 306 16.16 -32.05 -13.96
N SER A 307 15.37 -32.18 -12.88
CA SER A 307 14.77 -33.45 -12.46
C SER A 307 13.35 -33.63 -12.99
N PHE A 308 12.69 -32.56 -13.36
CA PHE A 308 11.31 -32.50 -13.86
C PHE A 308 11.23 -31.53 -15.06
N PRO A 309 11.66 -31.99 -16.27
CA PRO A 309 11.76 -31.12 -17.45
C PRO A 309 10.46 -30.39 -17.84
N GLN A 310 9.32 -30.95 -17.45
CA GLN A 310 8.00 -30.32 -17.66
C GLN A 310 7.82 -29.00 -16.86
N LEU A 311 8.68 -28.69 -15.90
CA LEU A 311 8.72 -27.41 -15.19
C LEU A 311 9.47 -26.32 -15.98
N ARG A 312 9.97 -26.63 -17.19
CA ARG A 312 10.43 -25.65 -18.17
C ARG A 312 9.25 -25.25 -19.06
N PHE A 313 8.72 -24.05 -18.79
CA PHE A 313 7.56 -23.51 -19.50
C PHE A 313 7.99 -22.80 -20.78
N ASN A 314 7.35 -23.15 -21.90
CA ASN A 314 7.53 -22.47 -23.18
C ASN A 314 6.40 -21.44 -23.38
N ASN A 315 6.75 -20.23 -23.81
CA ASN A 315 5.83 -19.10 -24.01
C ASN A 315 4.91 -18.87 -22.79
N PRO A 316 5.47 -18.73 -21.56
CA PRO A 316 4.65 -18.53 -20.37
C PRO A 316 3.89 -17.20 -20.42
N ARG A 317 2.71 -17.15 -19.79
CA ARG A 317 2.07 -15.88 -19.46
C ARG A 317 2.85 -15.27 -18.30
N LEU A 318 3.58 -14.21 -18.59
CA LEU A 318 4.43 -13.54 -17.58
C LEU A 318 3.59 -12.62 -16.71
N TRP A 319 3.94 -12.57 -15.43
CA TRP A 319 3.43 -11.54 -14.53
C TRP A 319 4.19 -10.22 -14.76
N TRP A 320 3.44 -9.12 -14.85
CA TRP A 320 3.97 -7.77 -14.98
C TRP A 320 3.35 -6.83 -13.95
N PRO A 321 4.08 -5.80 -13.48
CA PRO A 321 3.45 -4.63 -12.89
C PRO A 321 2.43 -4.02 -13.84
N ALA A 322 1.34 -3.47 -13.30
CA ALA A 322 0.18 -3.02 -14.08
C ALA A 322 0.53 -2.02 -15.19
N GLU A 323 1.55 -1.20 -15.01
CA GLU A 323 2.02 -0.22 -16.01
C GLU A 323 2.83 -0.88 -17.15
N LEU A 324 3.43 -2.04 -16.93
CA LEU A 324 4.25 -2.74 -17.92
C LEU A 324 3.50 -3.86 -18.64
N GLY A 325 2.36 -4.29 -18.11
CA GLY A 325 1.58 -5.38 -18.71
C GLY A 325 0.51 -5.94 -17.80
N THR A 326 0.09 -7.17 -18.07
CA THR A 326 -0.94 -7.86 -17.28
C THR A 326 -0.32 -8.64 -16.12
N PRO A 327 -0.84 -8.54 -14.89
CA PRO A 327 -0.37 -9.32 -13.73
C PRO A 327 -0.92 -10.77 -13.79
N GLU A 328 -0.44 -11.55 -14.75
CA GLU A 328 -0.89 -12.93 -14.98
C GLU A 328 -0.48 -13.86 -13.83
N LEU A 329 -1.41 -14.64 -13.34
CA LEU A 329 -1.19 -15.60 -12.26
C LEU A 329 -1.55 -17.00 -12.69
N TYR A 330 -0.81 -17.98 -12.14
CA TYR A 330 -1.05 -19.42 -12.27
C TYR A 330 -1.50 -19.97 -10.93
N ASP A 331 -2.24 -21.06 -10.96
CA ASP A 331 -2.61 -21.86 -9.79
C ASP A 331 -1.67 -23.05 -9.66
N LEU A 332 -1.10 -23.24 -8.48
CA LEU A 332 -0.39 -24.44 -8.06
C LEU A 332 -1.26 -25.20 -7.07
N SER A 333 -1.53 -26.46 -7.35
CA SER A 333 -2.11 -27.42 -6.40
C SER A 333 -1.05 -28.43 -5.98
N LEU A 334 -0.93 -28.65 -4.67
CA LEU A 334 -0.05 -29.64 -4.06
C LEU A 334 -0.88 -30.53 -3.15
N ASP A 335 -0.65 -31.85 -3.19
CA ASP A 335 -1.15 -32.78 -2.20
C ASP A 335 -0.06 -33.77 -1.77
N PHE A 336 -0.17 -34.23 -0.53
CA PHE A 336 0.62 -35.34 -0.01
C PHE A 336 -0.29 -36.53 0.28
N THR A 337 -0.01 -37.66 -0.36
CA THR A 337 -0.80 -38.90 -0.22
C THR A 337 0.07 -39.97 0.45
N SER A 338 -0.47 -40.60 1.52
CA SER A 338 0.12 -41.72 2.22
C SER A 338 -0.91 -42.81 2.45
N ALA A 339 -0.54 -44.09 2.28
CA ALA A 339 -1.42 -45.24 2.44
C ALA A 339 -2.77 -45.10 1.68
N GLY A 340 -2.75 -44.49 0.47
CA GLY A 340 -3.91 -44.31 -0.38
C GLY A 340 -4.87 -43.17 0.10
N ARG A 341 -4.47 -42.38 1.10
CA ARG A 341 -5.28 -41.26 1.61
C ARG A 341 -4.51 -39.94 1.48
N VAL A 342 -5.23 -38.89 1.10
CA VAL A 342 -4.67 -37.54 1.05
C VAL A 342 -4.48 -37.02 2.47
N SER A 343 -3.24 -36.70 2.85
CA SER A 343 -2.87 -36.16 4.16
C SER A 343 -3.08 -34.65 4.22
N ASP A 344 -2.57 -33.92 3.22
CA ASP A 344 -2.70 -32.46 3.18
C ASP A 344 -2.82 -31.97 1.74
N ILE A 345 -3.49 -30.83 1.55
CA ILE A 345 -3.66 -30.15 0.27
C ILE A 345 -3.31 -28.68 0.46
N LYS A 346 -2.52 -28.14 -0.46
CA LYS A 346 -2.23 -26.72 -0.54
C LYS A 346 -2.52 -26.19 -1.94
N GLN A 347 -3.20 -25.04 -1.99
CA GLN A 347 -3.43 -24.31 -3.22
C GLN A 347 -2.90 -22.90 -3.07
N LEU A 348 -2.15 -22.44 -4.05
CA LEU A 348 -1.64 -21.06 -4.06
C LEU A 348 -1.59 -20.52 -5.48
N ARG A 349 -1.62 -19.21 -5.59
CA ARG A 349 -1.45 -18.48 -6.85
C ARG A 349 -0.05 -17.89 -6.89
N PHE A 350 0.58 -17.89 -8.04
CA PHE A 350 1.91 -17.33 -8.24
C PHE A 350 2.04 -16.70 -9.63
N GLY A 351 2.94 -15.72 -9.78
CA GLY A 351 3.28 -15.12 -11.07
C GLY A 351 4.62 -15.63 -11.58
N ILE A 352 4.71 -15.95 -12.87
CA ILE A 352 6.00 -16.25 -13.52
C ILE A 352 6.66 -14.92 -13.87
N ARG A 353 7.73 -14.60 -13.16
CA ARG A 353 8.49 -13.35 -13.35
C ARG A 353 9.91 -13.51 -12.81
N GLU A 354 10.80 -12.62 -13.24
CA GLU A 354 12.13 -12.47 -12.68
C GLU A 354 12.35 -11.00 -12.31
N ILE A 355 12.83 -10.75 -11.08
CA ILE A 355 13.22 -9.41 -10.62
C ILE A 355 14.71 -9.40 -10.37
N THR A 356 15.39 -8.45 -11.00
CA THR A 356 16.82 -8.20 -10.82
C THR A 356 17.07 -6.74 -10.51
N SER A 357 18.23 -6.42 -9.97
CA SER A 357 18.68 -5.05 -9.80
C SER A 357 20.16 -4.90 -10.10
N GLU A 358 20.55 -3.71 -10.52
CA GLU A 358 21.93 -3.33 -10.82
C GLU A 358 22.23 -1.92 -10.30
N SER A 359 23.51 -1.63 -10.06
CA SER A 359 23.96 -0.28 -9.76
C SER A 359 24.15 0.51 -11.06
N THR A 360 23.61 1.72 -11.11
CA THR A 360 23.86 2.64 -12.24
C THR A 360 25.23 3.31 -12.11
N PRO A 361 25.77 3.90 -13.21
CA PRO A 361 27.00 4.71 -13.15
C PRO A 361 26.92 5.88 -12.17
N THR A 362 25.72 6.38 -11.90
CA THR A 362 25.46 7.47 -10.93
C THR A 362 25.23 6.98 -9.50
N GLY A 363 25.47 5.69 -9.22
CA GLY A 363 25.34 5.08 -7.89
C GLY A 363 23.91 4.74 -7.48
N GLY A 364 22.92 4.92 -8.35
CA GLY A 364 21.53 4.54 -8.10
C GLY A 364 21.29 3.04 -8.30
N ARG A 365 20.31 2.46 -7.61
CA ARG A 365 19.86 1.09 -7.84
C ARG A 365 18.71 1.06 -8.83
N LEU A 366 18.91 0.41 -9.95
CA LEU A 366 17.92 0.22 -11.01
C LEU A 366 17.34 -1.19 -10.92
N PHE A 367 16.01 -1.28 -10.86
CA PHE A 367 15.30 -2.56 -10.92
C PHE A 367 14.89 -2.92 -12.34
N ARG A 368 14.81 -4.24 -12.59
CA ARG A 368 14.26 -4.81 -13.80
C ARG A 368 13.22 -5.87 -13.45
N VAL A 369 12.12 -5.88 -14.18
CA VAL A 369 11.13 -6.95 -14.15
C VAL A 369 11.16 -7.63 -15.51
N ASN A 370 11.40 -8.95 -15.54
CA ASN A 370 11.55 -9.73 -16.77
C ASN A 370 12.54 -9.08 -17.76
N GLY A 371 13.67 -8.56 -17.24
CA GLY A 371 14.69 -7.86 -18.02
C GLY A 371 14.37 -6.42 -18.42
N LYS A 372 13.12 -5.93 -18.26
CA LYS A 372 12.74 -4.55 -18.57
C LYS A 372 13.01 -3.63 -17.39
N ARG A 373 13.65 -2.49 -17.66
CA ARG A 373 13.87 -1.45 -16.65
C ARG A 373 12.54 -0.91 -16.14
N ILE A 374 12.49 -0.58 -14.85
CA ILE A 374 11.34 0.09 -14.24
C ILE A 374 11.84 1.28 -13.41
N LEU A 375 11.22 2.44 -13.62
CA LEU A 375 11.35 3.57 -12.70
C LEU A 375 10.39 3.33 -11.54
N ILE A 376 10.91 3.20 -10.33
CA ILE A 376 10.06 3.01 -9.15
C ILE A 376 9.35 4.32 -8.81
N LEU A 377 8.03 4.28 -8.82
CA LEU A 377 7.16 5.39 -8.40
C LEU A 377 6.23 4.84 -7.32
N GLY A 378 6.44 5.26 -6.09
CA GLY A 378 5.73 4.62 -4.98
C GLY A 378 5.46 5.53 -3.81
N GLY A 379 4.91 4.91 -2.75
CA GLY A 379 4.71 5.58 -1.47
C GLY A 379 4.80 4.62 -0.29
N GLY A 380 5.19 5.17 0.87
CA GLY A 380 5.25 4.48 2.14
C GLY A 380 3.87 4.17 2.68
N TRP A 381 3.64 2.97 3.14
CA TRP A 381 2.34 2.48 3.62
C TRP A 381 2.33 2.35 5.15
N ALA A 382 1.25 2.84 5.76
CA ALA A 382 0.95 2.63 7.16
C ALA A 382 -0.40 1.90 7.32
N PRO A 383 -0.49 0.79 8.09
CA PRO A 383 -1.76 0.20 8.49
C PRO A 383 -2.51 1.08 9.49
N ASP A 384 -3.71 0.66 9.93
CA ASP A 384 -4.41 1.30 11.07
C ASP A 384 -3.51 1.29 12.31
N MET A 385 -3.45 2.38 13.08
CA MET A 385 -2.56 2.54 14.24
C MET A 385 -2.74 1.45 15.31
N PHE A 386 -3.91 0.85 15.40
CA PHE A 386 -4.21 -0.25 16.34
C PHE A 386 -4.26 -1.62 15.65
N PHE A 387 -3.73 -1.73 14.41
CA PHE A 387 -3.75 -2.94 13.59
C PHE A 387 -5.14 -3.58 13.40
N ARG A 388 -6.19 -2.76 13.45
CA ARG A 388 -7.57 -3.23 13.21
C ARG A 388 -7.75 -3.59 11.73
N PRO A 389 -8.31 -4.75 11.39
CA PRO A 389 -8.50 -5.16 10.01
C PRO A 389 -9.57 -4.31 9.31
N GLN A 390 -9.18 -3.64 8.24
CA GLN A 390 -10.06 -2.79 7.42
C GLN A 390 -9.99 -3.18 5.94
N PRO A 391 -10.48 -4.37 5.53
CA PRO A 391 -10.27 -4.90 4.19
C PRO A 391 -10.82 -4.02 3.08
N GLU A 392 -11.95 -3.35 3.28
CA GLU A 392 -12.52 -2.45 2.28
C GLU A 392 -11.71 -1.16 2.11
N ARG A 393 -11.13 -0.67 3.21
CA ARG A 393 -10.22 0.48 3.20
C ARG A 393 -8.92 0.12 2.48
N GLN A 394 -8.33 -1.03 2.79
CA GLN A 394 -7.15 -1.56 2.13
C GLN A 394 -7.37 -1.69 0.61
N ASP A 395 -8.52 -2.26 0.17
CA ASP A 395 -8.88 -2.33 -1.25
C ASP A 395 -9.00 -0.94 -1.91
N ALA A 396 -9.56 0.03 -1.21
CA ALA A 396 -9.68 1.39 -1.72
C ALA A 396 -8.32 2.06 -1.89
N GLN A 397 -7.43 1.89 -0.90
CA GLN A 397 -6.08 2.45 -0.92
C GLN A 397 -5.23 1.83 -2.03
N LEU A 398 -5.25 0.51 -2.21
CA LEU A 398 -4.55 -0.15 -3.31
C LEU A 398 -5.05 0.30 -4.69
N ARG A 399 -6.37 0.56 -4.83
CA ARG A 399 -6.91 1.15 -6.06
C ARG A 399 -6.44 2.59 -6.26
N TYR A 400 -6.30 3.37 -5.19
CA TYR A 400 -5.74 4.73 -5.27
C TYR A 400 -4.29 4.73 -5.75
N ALA A 401 -3.48 3.73 -5.35
CA ALA A 401 -2.13 3.60 -5.87
C ALA A 401 -2.13 3.44 -7.40
N LEU A 402 -2.95 2.52 -7.93
CA LEU A 402 -3.09 2.32 -9.38
C LEU A 402 -3.68 3.54 -10.09
N ASP A 403 -4.67 4.21 -9.49
CA ASP A 403 -5.30 5.39 -10.07
C ASP A 403 -4.35 6.59 -10.16
N MET A 404 -3.37 6.66 -9.26
CA MET A 404 -2.27 7.64 -9.32
C MET A 404 -1.08 7.16 -10.17
N HIS A 405 -1.19 6.03 -10.86
CA HIS A 405 -0.13 5.41 -11.63
C HIS A 405 1.14 5.12 -10.82
N LEU A 406 0.99 4.84 -9.53
CA LEU A 406 2.07 4.34 -8.70
C LEU A 406 2.23 2.84 -8.92
N ASN A 407 3.47 2.37 -8.95
CA ASN A 407 3.79 0.97 -9.19
C ASN A 407 4.31 0.22 -7.96
N THR A 408 4.64 0.94 -6.88
CA THR A 408 5.30 0.35 -5.71
C THR A 408 4.72 0.88 -4.39
N ILE A 409 4.52 -0.04 -3.45
CA ILE A 409 4.22 0.26 -2.04
C ILE A 409 5.43 -0.14 -1.20
N ARG A 410 5.90 0.74 -0.29
CA ARG A 410 6.95 0.41 0.66
C ARG A 410 6.35 0.12 2.04
N LEU A 411 6.65 -1.05 2.58
CA LEU A 411 6.37 -1.44 3.96
C LEU A 411 7.65 -1.29 4.80
N GLU A 412 7.60 -0.43 5.80
CA GLU A 412 8.66 -0.27 6.78
C GLU A 412 8.28 -0.98 8.08
N GLY A 413 8.60 -2.28 8.18
CA GLY A 413 7.98 -3.13 9.20
C GLY A 413 6.46 -3.21 9.00
N ASN A 414 5.71 -3.46 10.06
CA ASN A 414 4.24 -3.44 10.08
C ASN A 414 3.62 -4.18 8.88
N TYR A 415 4.08 -5.42 8.63
CA TYR A 415 3.65 -6.20 7.46
C TYR A 415 2.17 -6.47 7.49
N GLU A 416 1.53 -6.18 6.37
CA GLU A 416 0.12 -6.45 6.15
C GLU A 416 -0.19 -7.96 6.12
N ASP A 417 -1.46 -8.32 6.19
CA ASP A 417 -1.94 -9.70 6.14
C ASP A 417 -1.73 -10.37 4.77
N ASP A 418 -1.95 -11.68 4.68
CA ASP A 418 -1.78 -12.44 3.43
C ASP A 418 -2.75 -11.96 2.33
N ARG A 419 -3.91 -11.36 2.72
CA ARG A 419 -4.86 -10.78 1.77
C ARG A 419 -4.27 -9.58 1.03
N PHE A 420 -3.54 -8.72 1.71
CA PHE A 420 -2.83 -7.59 1.07
C PHE A 420 -1.88 -8.08 -0.03
N TRP A 421 -1.06 -9.09 0.26
CA TRP A 421 -0.11 -9.66 -0.68
C TRP A 421 -0.79 -10.33 -1.89
N GLN A 422 -1.86 -11.09 -1.67
CA GLN A 422 -2.67 -11.66 -2.75
C GLN A 422 -3.33 -10.57 -3.63
N LYS A 423 -3.71 -9.44 -3.03
CA LYS A 423 -4.26 -8.30 -3.77
C LYS A 423 -3.18 -7.58 -4.58
N THR A 424 -2.01 -7.31 -4.02
CA THR A 424 -0.90 -6.68 -4.75
C THR A 424 -0.42 -7.57 -5.90
N ASP A 425 -0.35 -8.90 -5.71
CA ASP A 425 -0.08 -9.86 -6.79
C ASP A 425 -1.11 -9.74 -7.94
N SER A 426 -2.39 -9.68 -7.60
CA SER A 426 -3.47 -9.63 -8.59
C SER A 426 -3.59 -8.28 -9.28
N LEU A 427 -3.19 -7.21 -8.62
CA LEU A 427 -3.26 -5.83 -9.10
C LEU A 427 -2.02 -5.40 -9.87
N GLY A 428 -0.92 -6.16 -9.80
CA GLY A 428 0.35 -5.77 -10.40
C GLY A 428 1.04 -4.61 -9.68
N LEU A 429 0.88 -4.52 -8.36
CA LEU A 429 1.61 -3.56 -7.53
C LEU A 429 2.83 -4.23 -6.92
N LEU A 430 4.00 -3.62 -7.07
CA LEU A 430 5.23 -4.06 -6.42
C LEU A 430 5.22 -3.70 -4.94
N VAL A 431 5.85 -4.52 -4.12
CA VAL A 431 5.98 -4.29 -2.68
C VAL A 431 7.44 -4.37 -2.24
N MET A 432 7.95 -3.29 -1.70
CA MET A 432 9.26 -3.14 -1.10
C MET A 432 9.12 -3.34 0.40
N SER A 433 9.73 -4.39 0.96
CA SER A 433 9.60 -4.76 2.37
C SER A 433 10.94 -4.78 3.08
N GLY A 434 10.96 -4.51 4.37
CA GLY A 434 12.15 -4.57 5.20
C GLY A 434 11.89 -4.27 6.66
N TRP A 435 12.95 -4.30 7.49
CA TRP A 435 12.83 -3.98 8.89
C TRP A 435 12.51 -2.49 9.12
N VAL A 436 11.91 -2.21 10.26
CA VAL A 436 11.52 -0.86 10.69
C VAL A 436 12.68 -0.12 11.32
N CYS A 437 12.75 1.20 11.14
CA CYS A 437 13.69 2.08 11.84
C CYS A 437 13.29 2.35 13.29
N CYS A 438 14.13 3.12 13.96
CA CYS A 438 13.77 3.90 15.14
C CYS A 438 13.29 3.05 16.34
N SER A 439 13.80 1.81 16.44
CA SER A 439 13.41 0.83 17.46
C SER A 439 14.55 -0.14 17.75
N ALA A 440 14.28 -1.14 18.60
CA ALA A 440 15.24 -2.19 18.93
C ALA A 440 15.79 -2.94 17.68
N TRP A 441 15.07 -2.92 16.54
CA TRP A 441 15.54 -3.52 15.29
C TRP A 441 16.78 -2.87 14.71
N GLU A 442 17.14 -1.63 15.13
CA GLU A 442 18.38 -0.93 14.75
C GLU A 442 19.29 -0.63 15.94
N GLU A 443 18.93 -1.09 17.15
CA GLU A 443 19.75 -0.93 18.37
C GLU A 443 20.61 -2.17 18.63
N TRP A 444 21.27 -2.69 17.61
CA TRP A 444 22.06 -3.94 17.66
C TRP A 444 23.08 -4.01 18.79
N GLY A 445 23.59 -2.89 19.26
CA GLY A 445 24.50 -2.83 20.43
C GLY A 445 23.85 -3.26 21.76
N LYS A 446 22.51 -3.34 21.80
CA LYS A 446 21.74 -3.80 22.96
C LYS A 446 21.28 -5.25 22.83
N TRP A 447 21.58 -5.93 21.69
CA TRP A 447 21.13 -7.29 21.44
C TRP A 447 21.90 -8.31 22.25
N GLY A 448 21.18 -9.20 22.93
CA GLY A 448 21.68 -10.41 23.55
C GLY A 448 21.32 -11.65 22.71
N PRO A 449 21.61 -12.85 23.22
CA PRO A 449 21.35 -14.11 22.53
C PRO A 449 19.87 -14.29 22.11
N GLU A 450 18.94 -13.79 22.90
CA GLU A 450 17.50 -13.85 22.59
C GLU A 450 17.16 -13.01 21.36
N GLN A 451 17.63 -11.76 21.27
CA GLN A 451 17.35 -10.88 20.14
C GLN A 451 17.92 -11.47 18.83
N TYR A 452 19.12 -12.02 18.86
CA TYR A 452 19.69 -12.72 17.70
C TYR A 452 18.83 -13.90 17.27
N ALA A 453 18.34 -14.72 18.22
CA ALA A 453 17.48 -15.88 17.93
C ALA A 453 16.12 -15.43 17.36
N VAL A 454 15.51 -14.40 17.95
CA VAL A 454 14.23 -13.83 17.50
C VAL A 454 14.39 -13.22 16.11
N ALA A 455 15.46 -12.46 15.84
CA ALA A 455 15.72 -11.85 14.54
C ALA A 455 15.88 -12.90 13.43
N TRP A 456 16.71 -13.93 13.67
CA TRP A 456 16.88 -15.04 12.76
C TRP A 456 15.56 -15.73 12.44
N ALA A 457 14.78 -16.06 13.47
CA ALA A 457 13.53 -16.79 13.32
C ALA A 457 12.45 -15.93 12.67
N SER A 458 12.37 -14.64 13.01
CA SER A 458 11.45 -13.68 12.40
C SER A 458 11.72 -13.51 10.90
N LEU A 459 13.00 -13.32 10.51
CA LEU A 459 13.34 -13.21 9.09
C LEU A 459 12.99 -14.48 8.33
N ARG A 460 13.31 -15.65 8.90
CA ARG A 460 12.97 -16.94 8.28
C ARG A 460 11.46 -17.06 8.03
N ASP A 461 10.65 -16.74 9.03
CA ASP A 461 9.21 -16.84 8.92
C ASP A 461 8.64 -15.84 7.88
N GLN A 462 9.19 -14.61 7.80
CA GLN A 462 8.78 -13.64 6.79
C GLN A 462 9.26 -14.02 5.39
N ILE A 463 10.49 -14.45 5.19
CA ILE A 463 10.98 -14.89 3.87
C ILE A 463 10.17 -16.07 3.34
N ARG A 464 9.86 -17.07 4.18
CA ARG A 464 8.97 -18.19 3.83
C ARG A 464 7.59 -17.73 3.38
N ARG A 465 7.04 -16.72 4.05
CA ARG A 465 5.74 -16.12 3.73
C ARG A 465 5.79 -15.38 2.40
N LEU A 466 6.84 -14.59 2.15
CA LEU A 466 6.87 -13.60 1.08
C LEU A 466 7.49 -14.08 -0.23
N ARG A 467 8.36 -15.09 -0.20
CA ARG A 467 9.12 -15.55 -1.38
C ARG A 467 8.28 -16.05 -2.57
N GLY A 468 7.01 -16.42 -2.33
CA GLY A 468 6.09 -16.90 -3.35
C GLY A 468 5.23 -15.80 -4.00
N HIS A 469 5.24 -14.57 -3.46
CA HIS A 469 4.42 -13.47 -3.97
C HIS A 469 5.06 -12.81 -5.19
N ALA A 470 4.29 -12.70 -6.26
CA ALA A 470 4.74 -12.06 -7.50
C ALA A 470 5.05 -10.58 -7.32
N SER A 471 4.31 -9.90 -6.44
CA SER A 471 4.46 -8.49 -6.08
C SER A 471 5.71 -8.17 -5.26
N ALA A 472 6.32 -9.15 -4.58
CA ALA A 472 7.52 -8.91 -3.77
C ALA A 472 8.68 -8.42 -4.64
N LEU A 473 9.10 -7.16 -4.44
CA LEU A 473 10.16 -6.50 -5.21
C LEU A 473 11.54 -6.78 -4.60
N VAL A 474 11.69 -6.50 -3.33
CA VAL A 474 12.98 -6.45 -2.64
C VAL A 474 12.79 -6.64 -1.14
N TRP A 475 13.81 -7.17 -0.47
CA TRP A 475 13.91 -7.18 0.97
C TRP A 475 15.02 -6.22 1.46
N LEU A 476 14.73 -5.42 2.50
CA LEU A 476 15.69 -4.50 3.13
C LEU A 476 16.06 -5.04 4.52
N ASN A 477 17.37 -5.23 4.73
CA ASN A 477 17.93 -5.73 5.98
C ASN A 477 18.02 -4.69 7.10
N GLY A 478 17.72 -3.44 6.80
CA GLY A 478 17.60 -2.31 7.71
C GLY A 478 16.82 -1.18 7.05
N SER A 479 16.50 -0.13 7.78
CA SER A 479 15.89 1.08 7.28
C SER A 479 16.89 2.25 7.31
N ASP A 480 17.00 2.99 8.40
CA ASP A 480 17.91 4.14 8.55
C ASP A 480 19.38 3.74 8.57
N MET A 481 19.65 2.54 9.06
CA MET A 481 21.00 2.01 9.22
C MET A 481 21.12 0.62 8.59
N PRO A 482 22.25 0.30 7.96
CA PRO A 482 22.58 -1.06 7.60
C PRO A 482 22.97 -1.85 8.87
N PRO A 483 22.64 -3.16 8.93
CA PRO A 483 23.02 -3.99 10.05
C PRO A 483 24.55 -4.13 10.17
N PRO A 484 25.10 -4.30 11.38
CA PRO A 484 26.50 -4.64 11.57
C PRO A 484 26.82 -6.04 11.01
N ALA A 485 28.08 -6.32 10.72
CA ALA A 485 28.54 -7.53 10.01
C ALA A 485 27.93 -8.84 10.54
N GLN A 486 27.84 -9.00 11.85
CA GLN A 486 27.27 -10.19 12.48
C GLN A 486 25.80 -10.37 12.14
N VAL A 487 25.00 -9.32 12.22
CA VAL A 487 23.56 -9.35 11.93
C VAL A 487 23.32 -9.49 10.44
N GLU A 488 24.08 -8.74 9.62
CA GLU A 488 24.00 -8.84 8.16
C GLU A 488 24.30 -10.28 7.68
N GLN A 489 25.30 -10.94 8.26
CA GLN A 489 25.62 -12.34 7.94
C GLN A 489 24.46 -13.28 8.29
N ILE A 490 23.80 -13.06 9.42
CA ILE A 490 22.60 -13.83 9.81
C ILE A 490 21.51 -13.67 8.76
N TYR A 491 21.21 -12.45 8.35
CA TYR A 491 20.15 -12.16 7.39
C TYR A 491 20.44 -12.75 6.02
N LEU A 492 21.62 -12.51 5.46
CA LEU A 492 22.05 -13.10 4.18
C LEU A 492 22.03 -14.64 4.19
N ASN A 493 22.35 -15.26 5.33
CA ASN A 493 22.28 -16.72 5.48
C ASN A 493 20.82 -17.22 5.46
N VAL A 494 19.90 -16.53 6.14
CA VAL A 494 18.47 -16.89 6.17
C VAL A 494 17.85 -16.74 4.78
N GLU A 495 18.12 -15.64 4.08
CA GLU A 495 17.62 -15.39 2.72
C GLU A 495 18.06 -16.50 1.77
N ARG A 496 19.32 -16.89 1.80
CA ARG A 496 19.86 -17.99 1.00
C ARG A 496 19.25 -19.33 1.41
N LEU A 497 19.17 -19.61 2.71
CA LEU A 497 18.60 -20.85 3.26
C LEU A 497 17.13 -21.02 2.82
N GLU A 498 16.36 -19.95 2.79
CA GLU A 498 14.94 -19.98 2.48
C GLU A 498 14.63 -19.65 1.02
N ASP A 499 15.64 -19.64 0.11
CA ASP A 499 15.49 -19.39 -1.33
C ASP A 499 14.79 -18.06 -1.64
N TRP A 500 15.19 -16.96 -1.02
CA TRP A 500 14.70 -15.65 -1.41
C TRP A 500 15.04 -15.35 -2.88
N PRO A 501 14.04 -15.17 -3.78
CA PRO A 501 14.32 -15.13 -5.22
C PRO A 501 14.67 -13.74 -5.75
N ASN A 502 14.45 -12.68 -4.97
CA ASN A 502 14.53 -11.30 -5.40
C ASN A 502 15.80 -10.61 -4.87
N PRO A 503 16.10 -9.37 -5.32
CA PRO A 503 17.19 -8.60 -4.74
C PRO A 503 17.02 -8.38 -3.23
N THR A 504 18.16 -8.24 -2.55
CA THR A 504 18.27 -7.77 -1.16
C THR A 504 19.04 -6.47 -1.15
N ILE A 505 18.62 -5.52 -0.31
CA ILE A 505 19.31 -4.26 -0.06
C ILE A 505 19.67 -4.18 1.44
N SER A 506 20.88 -3.70 1.74
CA SER A 506 21.36 -3.62 3.12
C SER A 506 20.52 -2.73 4.03
N SER A 507 20.05 -1.61 3.49
CA SER A 507 19.13 -0.69 4.19
C SER A 507 18.44 0.24 3.19
N ALA A 508 17.46 1.00 3.65
CA ALA A 508 16.84 2.04 2.85
C ALA A 508 17.73 3.30 2.71
N SER A 509 18.82 3.40 3.46
CA SER A 509 19.75 4.55 3.46
C SER A 509 20.94 4.35 2.52
N ALA A 510 21.68 5.43 2.25
CA ALA A 510 22.90 5.41 1.43
C ALA A 510 24.13 4.85 2.17
N LYS A 511 24.01 4.55 3.46
CA LYS A 511 25.13 4.07 4.28
C LYS A 511 25.56 2.68 3.81
N PRO A 512 26.85 2.45 3.56
CA PRO A 512 27.33 1.14 3.12
C PRO A 512 27.29 0.12 4.25
N ALA A 513 26.90 -1.10 3.94
CA ALA A 513 26.95 -2.23 4.87
C ALA A 513 28.31 -2.91 4.86
N PRO A 514 28.71 -3.59 5.96
CA PRO A 514 30.03 -4.24 6.06
C PRO A 514 30.25 -5.37 5.05
N LEU A 515 29.24 -6.14 4.68
CA LEU A 515 29.37 -7.32 3.80
C LEU A 515 28.84 -7.05 2.39
N SER A 516 27.66 -6.46 2.23
CA SER A 516 27.05 -6.22 0.92
C SER A 516 27.42 -4.86 0.30
N GLY A 517 28.11 -4.00 1.04
CA GLY A 517 28.59 -2.71 0.52
C GLY A 517 27.48 -1.67 0.33
N ALA A 518 27.56 -0.90 -0.75
CA ALA A 518 26.63 0.18 -1.04
C ALA A 518 25.21 -0.33 -1.36
N SER A 519 24.20 0.26 -0.72
CA SER A 519 22.79 -0.06 -0.96
C SER A 519 22.34 0.33 -2.37
N GLY A 520 22.90 1.40 -2.92
CA GLY A 520 22.47 2.01 -4.19
C GLY A 520 21.18 2.82 -4.08
N VAL A 521 20.74 3.11 -2.85
CA VAL A 521 19.59 3.96 -2.58
C VAL A 521 19.99 5.11 -1.65
N LYS A 522 19.11 6.10 -1.50
CA LYS A 522 19.31 7.21 -0.56
C LYS A 522 18.03 7.45 0.24
N MET A 523 18.16 7.93 1.46
CA MET A 523 17.08 8.28 2.36
C MET A 523 17.50 9.57 3.10
N THR A 524 17.43 10.68 2.39
CA THR A 524 17.91 11.97 2.88
C THR A 524 16.81 13.02 2.96
N GLY A 525 15.53 12.58 2.87
CA GLY A 525 14.41 13.50 2.78
C GLY A 525 14.36 14.24 1.42
N PRO A 526 13.89 15.50 1.38
CA PRO A 526 13.32 16.28 2.49
C PRO A 526 12.04 15.68 3.06
N TYR A 527 11.71 16.08 4.28
CA TYR A 527 10.44 15.80 4.96
C TYR A 527 9.64 17.08 5.21
N ASP A 528 10.31 18.21 5.22
CA ASP A 528 9.76 19.57 5.28
C ASP A 528 9.39 20.07 3.88
N TRP A 529 8.59 21.13 3.82
CA TRP A 529 8.26 21.77 2.56
C TRP A 529 9.51 22.27 1.84
N VAL A 530 9.59 21.95 0.55
CA VAL A 530 10.58 22.47 -0.39
C VAL A 530 9.87 22.99 -1.64
N PRO A 531 10.45 23.99 -2.34
CA PRO A 531 9.84 24.53 -3.54
C PRO A 531 9.91 23.54 -4.72
N PRO A 532 9.06 23.70 -5.74
CA PRO A 532 9.05 22.84 -6.93
C PRO A 532 10.40 22.72 -7.66
N SER A 533 11.22 23.78 -7.65
CA SER A 533 12.56 23.78 -8.25
C SER A 533 13.57 22.89 -7.54
N TYR A 534 13.34 22.59 -6.26
CA TYR A 534 14.24 21.79 -5.41
C TYR A 534 14.61 20.45 -6.07
N TRP A 535 13.63 19.76 -6.60
CA TRP A 535 13.81 18.41 -7.14
C TRP A 535 14.77 18.33 -8.33
N LEU A 536 14.92 19.43 -9.07
CA LEU A 536 15.82 19.54 -10.22
C LEU A 536 17.12 20.26 -9.91
N GLN A 537 17.18 21.06 -8.84
CA GLN A 537 18.34 21.88 -8.46
C GLN A 537 19.19 21.23 -7.36
N ASP A 538 18.56 20.49 -6.41
CA ASP A 538 19.30 19.83 -5.36
C ASP A 538 20.04 18.59 -5.89
N SER A 539 21.36 18.60 -5.74
CA SER A 539 22.26 17.51 -6.15
C SER A 539 22.87 16.75 -4.98
N THR A 540 22.49 17.11 -3.74
CA THR A 540 23.13 16.61 -2.52
C THR A 540 22.23 15.68 -1.73
N HIS A 541 20.93 15.99 -1.68
CA HIS A 541 19.96 15.28 -0.82
C HIS A 541 18.81 14.67 -1.63
N GLY A 542 17.61 15.28 -1.56
CA GLY A 542 16.37 14.71 -2.09
C GLY A 542 16.15 14.91 -3.59
N GLY A 543 16.99 15.70 -4.29
CA GLY A 543 16.82 15.97 -5.70
C GLY A 543 16.69 14.72 -6.58
N ALA A 544 16.18 14.87 -7.80
CA ALA A 544 15.82 13.78 -8.69
C ALA A 544 17.04 13.09 -9.34
N TRP A 545 17.79 12.37 -8.53
CA TRP A 545 18.90 11.50 -8.92
C TRP A 545 18.92 10.23 -8.03
N ALA A 546 19.45 9.13 -8.53
CA ALA A 546 19.46 7.81 -7.89
C ALA A 546 18.07 7.35 -7.45
N TYR A 547 17.98 6.51 -6.42
CA TYR A 547 16.71 6.01 -5.86
C TYR A 547 16.52 6.58 -4.44
N ASN A 548 15.50 7.41 -4.27
CA ASN A 548 15.15 7.95 -2.96
C ASN A 548 14.03 7.12 -2.33
N THR A 549 14.33 6.46 -1.24
CA THR A 549 13.40 5.55 -0.55
C THR A 549 12.43 6.26 0.37
N GLU A 550 12.70 7.52 0.73
CA GLU A 550 11.83 8.37 1.54
C GLU A 550 12.05 9.84 1.20
N THR A 551 11.01 10.49 0.73
CA THR A 551 11.05 11.93 0.48
C THR A 551 9.65 12.50 0.33
N SER A 552 9.45 13.77 0.66
CA SER A 552 8.15 14.44 0.58
C SER A 552 8.33 15.93 0.36
N PRO A 553 7.39 16.60 -0.35
CA PRO A 553 7.34 18.06 -0.41
C PRO A 553 6.74 18.70 0.85
N GLY A 554 6.61 17.98 1.96
CA GLY A 554 6.21 18.51 3.25
C GLY A 554 4.78 18.18 3.68
N ALA A 555 4.19 19.06 4.49
CA ALA A 555 2.88 18.82 5.08
C ALA A 555 1.76 18.66 4.03
N ALA A 556 0.81 17.75 4.32
CA ALA A 556 -0.37 17.47 3.51
C ALA A 556 -1.63 17.80 4.33
N VAL A 557 -2.00 19.07 4.38
CA VAL A 557 -3.16 19.53 5.14
C VAL A 557 -4.45 19.07 4.44
N PRO A 558 -5.32 18.27 5.11
CA PRO A 558 -6.57 17.82 4.51
C PRO A 558 -7.52 18.98 4.17
N PRO A 559 -8.45 18.79 3.21
CA PRO A 559 -9.53 19.72 2.98
C PRO A 559 -10.39 19.94 4.22
N ILE A 560 -11.03 21.12 4.32
CA ILE A 560 -11.78 21.54 5.49
C ILE A 560 -12.87 20.55 5.94
N GLU A 561 -13.44 19.79 5.00
CA GLU A 561 -14.43 18.75 5.30
C GLU A 561 -13.86 17.61 6.15
N SER A 562 -12.58 17.29 5.96
CA SER A 562 -11.88 16.31 6.76
C SER A 562 -11.44 16.88 8.10
N ILE A 563 -10.98 18.11 8.12
CA ILE A 563 -10.66 18.83 9.37
C ILE A 563 -11.86 18.86 10.32
N ARG A 564 -13.06 19.11 9.79
CA ARG A 564 -14.33 19.05 10.57
C ARG A 564 -14.65 17.67 11.15
N ARG A 565 -14.07 16.60 10.61
CA ARG A 565 -14.16 15.24 11.15
C ARG A 565 -13.05 14.90 12.14
N MET A 566 -11.93 15.62 12.05
CA MET A 566 -10.73 15.35 12.87
C MET A 566 -10.80 16.00 14.25
N MET A 567 -11.42 17.19 14.36
CA MET A 567 -11.32 18.00 15.58
C MET A 567 -12.59 18.81 15.87
N PRO A 568 -12.78 19.24 17.14
CA PRO A 568 -13.91 20.05 17.55
C PRO A 568 -14.00 21.39 16.78
N ALA A 569 -15.19 21.86 16.51
CA ALA A 569 -15.43 23.09 15.75
C ALA A 569 -14.73 24.33 16.33
N ARG A 570 -14.56 24.42 17.67
CA ARG A 570 -13.84 25.50 18.36
C ARG A 570 -12.35 25.59 18.02
N ASP A 571 -11.77 24.45 17.58
CA ASP A 571 -10.35 24.33 17.26
C ASP A 571 -10.09 24.51 15.75
N ILE A 572 -11.16 24.63 14.93
CA ILE A 572 -11.08 24.91 13.48
C ILE A 572 -10.94 26.41 13.27
N LYS A 573 -9.72 26.90 13.33
CA LYS A 573 -9.41 28.32 13.25
C LYS A 573 -8.03 28.60 12.65
N TRP A 574 -7.79 29.85 12.32
CA TRP A 574 -6.47 30.39 12.00
C TRP A 574 -6.21 31.61 12.90
N PRO A 575 -5.05 31.78 13.53
CA PRO A 575 -3.87 30.86 13.52
C PRO A 575 -4.19 29.50 14.16
N LEU A 576 -3.37 28.49 13.78
CA LEU A 576 -3.51 27.11 14.25
C LEU A 576 -3.21 27.00 15.76
N ASP A 577 -3.91 26.10 16.43
CA ASP A 577 -3.70 25.81 17.85
C ASP A 577 -3.00 24.46 18.10
N SER A 578 -2.91 24.09 19.38
CA SER A 578 -2.25 22.85 19.80
C SER A 578 -2.89 21.57 19.26
N VAL A 579 -4.20 21.59 18.93
CA VAL A 579 -4.89 20.42 18.34
C VAL A 579 -4.37 20.15 16.93
N TRP A 580 -4.25 21.21 16.11
CA TRP A 580 -3.63 21.11 14.79
C TRP A 580 -2.17 20.62 14.87
N LEU A 581 -1.39 21.19 15.81
CA LEU A 581 0.00 20.81 16.00
C LEU A 581 0.13 19.35 16.45
N PHE A 582 -0.78 18.84 17.28
CA PHE A 582 -0.83 17.44 17.65
C PHE A 582 -1.06 16.54 16.44
N HIS A 583 -2.03 16.85 15.58
CA HIS A 583 -2.29 16.10 14.36
C HIS A 583 -1.19 16.25 13.30
N ALA A 584 -0.38 17.30 13.39
CA ALA A 584 0.79 17.46 12.51
C ALA A 584 2.05 16.79 13.06
N ALA A 585 2.13 16.62 14.37
CA ALA A 585 3.40 16.25 15.01
C ALA A 585 3.36 14.89 15.67
N GLY A 586 2.25 14.32 16.00
CA GLY A 586 2.09 13.04 16.73
C GLY A 586 3.35 12.37 17.29
N GLY A 587 4.47 12.53 16.62
CA GLY A 587 5.85 12.18 16.96
C GLY A 587 6.74 13.43 17.17
N GLN A 588 8.04 13.36 16.76
CA GLN A 588 9.03 14.40 17.08
C GLN A 588 9.12 15.57 16.09
N PHE A 589 8.44 15.51 14.93
CA PHE A 589 8.52 16.55 13.90
C PHE A 589 7.59 17.75 14.18
N THR A 590 7.69 18.35 15.37
CA THR A 590 6.79 19.43 15.83
C THR A 590 6.87 20.72 15.03
N LYS A 591 7.95 20.91 14.25
CA LYS A 591 8.17 22.13 13.45
C LYS A 591 7.79 21.98 11.96
N LEU A 592 7.24 20.85 11.56
CA LEU A 592 6.90 20.57 10.17
C LEU A 592 5.96 21.64 9.58
N LEU A 593 4.94 22.07 10.33
CA LEU A 593 4.02 23.12 9.90
C LEU A 593 4.65 24.50 9.86
N ASP A 594 5.70 24.79 10.64
CA ASP A 594 6.28 26.14 10.68
C ASP A 594 6.87 26.53 9.32
N ARG A 595 7.64 25.64 8.69
CA ARG A 595 8.20 25.88 7.35
C ARG A 595 7.11 25.90 6.28
N PHE A 596 6.18 24.98 6.35
CA PHE A 596 5.05 24.94 5.43
C PHE A 596 4.21 26.23 5.51
N ASN A 597 3.84 26.68 6.72
CA ASN A 597 3.05 27.88 6.94
C ASN A 597 3.80 29.16 6.56
N THR A 598 5.11 29.20 6.80
CA THR A 598 5.97 30.31 6.35
C THR A 598 5.98 30.39 4.83
N ALA A 599 6.22 29.29 4.15
CA ALA A 599 6.18 29.21 2.70
C ALA A 599 4.79 29.60 2.13
N LEU A 600 3.73 29.04 2.69
CA LEU A 600 2.34 29.32 2.29
C LEU A 600 2.02 30.81 2.42
N SER A 601 2.30 31.39 3.59
CA SER A 601 1.98 32.79 3.87
C SER A 601 2.83 33.76 3.03
N THR A 602 4.11 33.43 2.79
CA THR A 602 4.99 34.26 1.96
C THR A 602 4.62 34.16 0.49
N ARG A 603 4.30 32.98 0.00
CA ARG A 603 3.98 32.76 -1.43
C ARG A 603 2.58 33.27 -1.81
N TYR A 604 1.57 33.04 -0.97
CA TYR A 604 0.17 33.31 -1.31
C TYR A 604 -0.47 34.41 -0.45
N GLY A 605 0.25 35.01 0.52
CA GLY A 605 -0.31 35.88 1.54
C GLY A 605 -0.89 35.08 2.72
N ALA A 606 -0.90 35.70 3.90
CA ALA A 606 -1.38 35.06 5.12
C ALA A 606 -2.86 34.63 5.00
N PRO A 607 -3.22 33.41 5.42
CA PRO A 607 -4.60 32.96 5.43
C PRO A 607 -5.47 33.82 6.35
N THR A 608 -6.74 33.97 5.99
CA THR A 608 -7.75 34.76 6.72
C THR A 608 -8.68 33.89 7.58
N SER A 609 -8.70 32.58 7.33
CA SER A 609 -9.53 31.60 8.04
C SER A 609 -8.96 30.18 7.87
N ALA A 610 -9.50 29.20 8.61
CA ALA A 610 -9.15 27.79 8.43
C ALA A 610 -9.56 27.28 7.03
N GLU A 611 -10.68 27.74 6.49
CA GLU A 611 -11.11 27.43 5.12
C GLU A 611 -10.09 27.94 4.08
N ASP A 612 -9.68 29.20 4.20
CA ASP A 612 -8.68 29.81 3.32
C ASP A 612 -7.33 29.08 3.45
N TYR A 613 -6.91 28.76 4.67
CA TYR A 613 -5.70 27.95 4.93
C TYR A 613 -5.75 26.60 4.22
N THR A 614 -6.84 25.84 4.40
CA THR A 614 -6.95 24.50 3.80
C THR A 614 -7.02 24.56 2.28
N VAL A 615 -7.68 25.54 1.67
CA VAL A 615 -7.72 25.72 0.20
C VAL A 615 -6.34 26.08 -0.34
N THR A 616 -5.62 27.01 0.30
CA THR A 616 -4.26 27.40 -0.11
C THR A 616 -3.28 26.25 0.07
N SER A 617 -3.47 25.43 1.12
CA SER A 617 -2.66 24.21 1.32
C SER A 617 -2.84 23.20 0.19
N GLN A 618 -4.02 23.08 -0.44
CA GLN A 618 -4.21 22.21 -1.59
C GLN A 618 -3.38 22.63 -2.81
N LEU A 619 -3.20 23.96 -3.03
CA LEU A 619 -2.31 24.46 -4.08
C LEU A 619 -0.86 24.05 -3.82
N MET A 620 -0.39 24.27 -2.58
CA MET A 620 0.96 23.92 -2.15
C MET A 620 1.25 22.44 -2.34
N THR A 621 0.33 21.58 -1.88
CA THR A 621 0.52 20.12 -1.91
C THR A 621 0.40 19.57 -3.35
N TYR A 622 -0.55 20.08 -4.15
CA TYR A 622 -0.69 19.71 -5.56
C TYR A 622 0.59 20.04 -6.35
N GLU A 623 1.09 21.27 -6.21
CA GLU A 623 2.30 21.72 -6.88
C GLU A 623 3.53 20.93 -6.44
N GLY A 624 3.71 20.72 -5.14
CA GLY A 624 4.85 20.03 -4.58
C GLY A 624 4.94 18.56 -5.02
N GLU A 625 3.84 17.81 -4.88
CA GLU A 625 3.78 16.40 -5.28
C GLU A 625 3.96 16.24 -6.80
N ARG A 626 3.30 17.09 -7.60
CA ARG A 626 3.48 17.07 -9.04
C ARG A 626 4.93 17.31 -9.43
N ALA A 627 5.55 18.34 -8.88
CA ALA A 627 6.94 18.71 -9.21
C ALA A 627 7.94 17.61 -8.83
N MET A 628 7.74 16.95 -7.69
CA MET A 628 8.58 15.83 -7.27
C MET A 628 8.54 14.69 -8.29
N PHE A 629 7.36 14.15 -8.56
CA PHE A 629 7.23 13.02 -9.47
C PHE A 629 7.65 13.39 -10.91
N GLU A 630 7.31 14.59 -11.39
CA GLU A 630 7.75 15.10 -12.71
C GLU A 630 9.28 15.15 -12.84
N ALA A 631 9.97 15.62 -11.80
CA ALA A 631 11.43 15.71 -11.83
C ALA A 631 12.10 14.33 -11.88
N TYR A 632 11.61 13.36 -11.07
CA TYR A 632 12.14 12.00 -11.11
C TYR A 632 11.87 11.30 -12.43
N ARG A 633 10.72 11.53 -13.04
CA ARG A 633 10.37 11.01 -14.37
C ARG A 633 11.15 11.69 -15.50
N ARG A 634 11.31 13.03 -15.44
CA ARG A 634 12.15 13.75 -16.39
C ARG A 634 13.58 13.20 -16.43
N ASN A 635 14.13 12.89 -15.28
CA ASN A 635 15.51 12.46 -15.10
C ASN A 635 15.70 10.92 -15.16
N LYS A 636 14.72 10.15 -15.68
CA LYS A 636 14.87 8.71 -15.81
C LYS A 636 15.97 8.37 -16.84
N TYR A 637 16.89 7.54 -16.57
CA TYR A 637 17.26 6.67 -15.49
C TYR A 637 18.53 7.18 -14.77
N VAL A 638 18.74 8.49 -14.72
CA VAL A 638 19.64 9.10 -13.74
C VAL A 638 18.98 8.97 -12.35
N SER A 639 17.70 9.29 -12.25
CA SER A 639 16.84 8.85 -11.15
C SER A 639 16.27 7.47 -11.46
N THR A 640 16.32 6.55 -10.49
CA THR A 640 15.85 5.16 -10.65
C THR A 640 14.63 4.85 -9.79
N GLY A 641 14.25 5.75 -8.89
CA GLY A 641 13.03 5.60 -8.10
C GLY A 641 12.82 6.71 -7.07
N VAL A 642 11.55 6.87 -6.70
CA VAL A 642 11.12 7.75 -5.61
C VAL A 642 9.97 7.09 -4.86
N ILE A 643 10.06 7.10 -3.53
CA ILE A 643 8.99 6.71 -2.61
C ILE A 643 8.54 7.95 -1.85
N GLN A 644 7.32 8.40 -2.15
CA GLN A 644 6.65 9.44 -1.38
C GLN A 644 6.46 8.98 0.06
N TRP A 645 6.93 9.76 0.97
CA TRP A 645 6.77 9.56 2.41
C TRP A 645 5.73 10.52 2.97
N MET A 646 4.43 10.08 3.18
CA MET A 646 3.87 8.73 3.05
C MET A 646 2.82 8.66 1.93
N PHE A 647 2.42 7.43 1.52
CA PHE A 647 1.28 7.20 0.67
C PHE A 647 -0.04 7.48 1.40
N ASN A 648 -0.17 6.94 2.62
CA ASN A 648 -1.35 7.04 3.47
C ASN A 648 -0.96 7.35 4.93
N ASN A 649 -1.92 7.27 5.85
CA ASN A 649 -1.73 7.53 7.28
C ASN A 649 -2.20 6.35 8.13
N ALA A 650 -1.57 6.18 9.31
CA ALA A 650 -2.03 5.26 10.37
C ALA A 650 -3.23 5.82 11.16
N TRP A 651 -3.43 7.13 11.15
CA TRP A 651 -4.46 7.90 11.87
C TRP A 651 -4.72 9.24 11.17
N PRO A 652 -5.75 10.03 11.52
CA PRO A 652 -5.95 11.36 10.95
C PRO A 652 -4.79 12.30 11.26
N SER A 653 -3.85 12.46 10.34
CA SER A 653 -2.71 13.36 10.45
C SER A 653 -2.70 14.42 9.37
N ILE A 654 -1.81 15.42 9.48
CA ILE A 654 -1.75 16.60 8.61
C ILE A 654 -0.50 16.58 7.72
N TYR A 655 0.28 15.51 7.68
CA TYR A 655 1.52 15.50 6.89
C TYR A 655 1.72 14.24 6.07
N TRP A 656 2.38 14.45 4.95
CA TRP A 656 3.00 13.51 4.03
C TRP A 656 2.07 12.62 3.21
N HIS A 657 0.77 12.54 3.50
CA HIS A 657 -0.13 11.64 2.77
C HIS A 657 -0.56 12.18 1.40
N LEU A 658 -0.85 11.27 0.47
CA LEU A 658 -1.42 11.62 -0.84
C LEU A 658 -2.94 11.79 -0.79
N PHE A 659 -3.61 11.11 0.13
CA PHE A 659 -5.04 11.24 0.46
C PHE A 659 -5.22 11.09 1.97
N ASP A 660 -6.23 11.73 2.51
CA ASP A 660 -6.39 11.78 3.97
C ASP A 660 -6.94 10.47 4.58
N TRP A 661 -6.90 10.40 5.90
CA TRP A 661 -7.43 9.28 6.67
C TRP A 661 -8.86 8.88 6.28
N TYR A 662 -9.69 9.81 5.83
CA TYR A 662 -11.07 9.54 5.44
C TYR A 662 -11.22 9.09 3.98
N LEU A 663 -10.12 8.73 3.31
CA LEU A 663 -10.06 8.36 1.89
C LEU A 663 -10.50 9.49 0.96
N ARG A 664 -10.29 10.76 1.35
CA ARG A 664 -10.57 11.89 0.48
C ARG A 664 -9.33 12.21 -0.35
N PRO A 665 -9.40 12.05 -1.68
CA PRO A 665 -8.36 12.52 -2.57
C PRO A 665 -8.34 14.06 -2.57
N ALA A 666 -7.15 14.63 -2.49
CA ALA A 666 -6.93 16.06 -2.33
C ALA A 666 -5.85 16.57 -3.28
N GLY A 667 -5.26 17.74 -3.02
CA GLY A 667 -4.23 18.33 -3.87
C GLY A 667 -3.07 17.37 -4.16
N GLY A 668 -2.51 16.74 -3.13
CA GLY A 668 -1.39 15.78 -3.29
C GLY A 668 -1.72 14.59 -4.18
N TYR A 669 -2.92 14.01 -4.01
CA TYR A 669 -3.41 12.92 -4.84
C TYR A 669 -3.44 13.30 -6.33
N PHE A 670 -4.08 14.42 -6.65
CA PHE A 670 -4.23 14.84 -8.06
C PHE A 670 -2.96 15.40 -8.66
N GLY A 671 -2.08 16.00 -7.85
CA GLY A 671 -0.72 16.37 -8.26
C GLY A 671 0.10 15.15 -8.67
N SER A 672 0.11 14.11 -7.84
CA SER A 672 0.78 12.83 -8.12
C SER A 672 0.16 12.11 -9.33
N LYS A 673 -1.17 12.02 -9.39
CA LYS A 673 -1.88 11.41 -10.52
C LYS A 673 -1.54 12.11 -11.83
N LYS A 674 -1.53 13.45 -11.84
CA LYS A 674 -1.17 14.25 -13.00
C LYS A 674 0.27 14.00 -13.44
N ALA A 675 1.22 14.04 -12.51
CA ALA A 675 2.63 13.83 -12.78
C ALA A 675 2.93 12.44 -13.35
N ASN A 676 2.16 11.42 -12.93
CA ASN A 676 2.42 10.02 -13.28
C ASN A 676 1.60 9.50 -14.49
N GLU A 677 0.90 10.38 -15.25
CA GLU A 677 0.25 9.96 -16.51
C GLU A 677 1.26 9.24 -17.42
N PRO A 678 0.93 8.08 -18.03
CA PRO A 678 1.89 7.28 -18.79
C PRO A 678 2.62 8.05 -19.90
N VAL A 679 1.91 8.92 -20.61
CA VAL A 679 2.48 9.93 -21.49
C VAL A 679 2.18 11.29 -20.89
N HIS A 680 3.21 12.06 -20.55
CA HIS A 680 3.04 13.27 -19.77
C HIS A 680 3.88 14.43 -20.28
N VAL A 681 3.28 15.62 -20.40
CA VAL A 681 3.97 16.87 -20.71
C VAL A 681 4.23 17.66 -19.43
N LEU A 682 5.45 18.13 -19.23
CA LEU A 682 5.86 18.83 -18.02
C LEU A 682 6.69 20.09 -18.29
N PHE A 683 6.67 21.01 -17.33
CA PHE A 683 7.53 22.19 -17.25
C PHE A 683 8.63 21.95 -16.22
N SER A 684 9.86 22.29 -16.57
CA SER A 684 11.03 22.15 -15.72
C SER A 684 11.33 23.44 -14.98
N TYR A 685 11.27 23.41 -13.66
CA TYR A 685 11.42 24.60 -12.81
C TYR A 685 12.88 25.11 -12.73
N ASP A 686 13.88 24.32 -13.16
CA ASP A 686 15.30 24.68 -13.14
C ASP A 686 15.71 25.52 -14.36
N ASP A 687 15.23 25.16 -15.55
CA ASP A 687 15.71 25.71 -16.82
C ASP A 687 14.59 26.14 -17.77
N ARG A 688 13.35 26.15 -17.29
CA ARG A 688 12.13 26.52 -18.03
C ARG A 688 11.87 25.66 -19.28
N SER A 689 12.52 24.50 -19.40
CA SER A 689 12.26 23.60 -20.52
C SER A 689 10.89 22.93 -20.40
N VAL A 690 10.27 22.70 -21.55
CA VAL A 690 9.12 21.80 -21.66
C VAL A 690 9.63 20.46 -22.13
N ALA A 691 9.33 19.42 -21.35
CA ALA A 691 9.71 18.05 -21.66
C ALA A 691 8.47 17.16 -21.77
N VAL A 692 8.64 16.03 -22.45
CA VAL A 692 7.61 14.99 -22.56
C VAL A 692 8.21 13.67 -22.14
N VAL A 693 7.55 13.01 -21.18
CA VAL A 693 7.91 11.69 -20.69
C VAL A 693 6.94 10.66 -21.28
N ASN A 694 7.48 9.53 -21.72
CA ASN A 694 6.71 8.38 -22.18
C ASN A 694 7.21 7.13 -21.45
N ASP A 695 6.35 6.53 -20.65
CA ASP A 695 6.65 5.28 -19.92
C ASP A 695 6.11 4.04 -20.65
N GLU A 696 5.39 4.20 -21.75
CA GLU A 696 4.89 3.09 -22.56
C GLU A 696 6.04 2.37 -23.29
N MET A 697 6.40 1.20 -22.77
CA MET A 697 7.49 0.38 -23.32
C MET A 697 7.10 -0.43 -24.56
N SER A 698 5.81 -0.70 -24.76
CA SER A 698 5.32 -1.66 -25.75
C SER A 698 5.03 -1.06 -27.11
N ARG A 699 5.05 0.26 -27.24
CA ARG A 699 4.66 0.93 -28.48
C ARG A 699 5.88 1.35 -29.30
N SER A 700 5.77 1.17 -30.61
CA SER A 700 6.59 1.88 -31.58
C SER A 700 6.60 3.37 -31.27
N PRO A 701 7.66 4.12 -31.61
CA PRO A 701 7.70 5.57 -31.39
C PRO A 701 6.41 6.25 -31.87
N MET A 702 5.83 7.12 -31.05
CA MET A 702 4.68 7.93 -31.45
C MET A 702 5.20 9.00 -32.40
N ARG A 703 4.79 8.93 -33.68
CA ARG A 703 5.22 9.88 -34.69
C ARG A 703 4.28 11.08 -34.79
N GLY A 704 4.86 12.25 -35.06
CA GLY A 704 4.10 13.47 -35.32
C GLY A 704 3.29 13.96 -34.14
N VAL A 705 3.76 13.71 -32.91
CA VAL A 705 3.13 14.23 -31.69
C VAL A 705 3.21 15.74 -31.68
N ARG A 706 2.10 16.41 -31.37
CA ARG A 706 2.00 17.87 -31.34
C ARG A 706 1.93 18.38 -29.92
N LEU A 707 2.84 19.28 -29.56
CA LEU A 707 2.86 20.00 -28.29
C LEU A 707 2.51 21.46 -28.54
N ARG A 708 1.45 21.93 -27.86
CA ARG A 708 1.10 23.35 -27.76
C ARG A 708 1.40 23.86 -26.38
N ALA A 709 2.17 24.94 -26.28
CA ALA A 709 2.44 25.65 -25.02
C ALA A 709 1.98 27.10 -25.15
N ARG A 710 1.25 27.57 -24.11
CA ARG A 710 0.75 28.95 -24.04
C ARG A 710 1.04 29.55 -22.69
N MET A 711 1.27 30.86 -22.64
CA MET A 711 1.42 31.60 -21.38
C MET A 711 0.34 32.67 -21.29
N PHE A 712 -0.21 32.83 -20.07
CA PHE A 712 -1.28 33.77 -19.82
C PHE A 712 -0.97 34.60 -18.57
N GLU A 713 -1.40 35.86 -18.58
CA GLU A 713 -1.51 36.66 -17.35
C GLU A 713 -2.63 36.15 -16.44
N VAL A 714 -2.63 36.60 -15.20
CA VAL A 714 -3.64 36.23 -14.21
C VAL A 714 -5.06 36.62 -14.65
N ASP A 715 -5.22 37.67 -15.46
CA ASP A 715 -6.49 38.12 -16.03
C ASP A 715 -6.99 37.25 -17.22
N GLY A 716 -6.12 36.38 -17.75
CA GLY A 716 -6.42 35.50 -18.89
C GLY A 716 -5.90 35.99 -20.24
N THR A 717 -5.16 37.10 -20.28
CA THR A 717 -4.52 37.61 -21.50
C THR A 717 -3.40 36.67 -21.97
N GLU A 718 -3.47 36.17 -23.20
CA GLU A 718 -2.44 35.30 -23.78
C GLU A 718 -1.23 36.13 -24.26
N ASN A 719 -0.05 35.87 -23.69
CA ASN A 719 1.20 36.57 -24.00
C ASN A 719 2.18 35.76 -24.84
N PHE A 720 1.97 34.45 -24.91
CA PHE A 720 2.87 33.56 -25.67
C PHE A 720 2.09 32.32 -26.13
N SER A 721 2.41 31.90 -27.36
CA SER A 721 1.94 30.62 -27.92
C SER A 721 3.02 30.01 -28.82
N ARG A 722 3.20 28.70 -28.66
CA ARG A 722 4.12 27.94 -29.53
C ARG A 722 3.54 26.54 -29.77
N ASP A 723 3.54 26.14 -31.04
CA ASP A 723 3.25 24.80 -31.52
C ASP A 723 4.56 24.11 -31.99
N THR A 724 4.75 22.86 -31.64
CA THR A 724 5.92 22.06 -32.04
C THR A 724 5.46 20.65 -32.36
N VAL A 725 5.98 20.07 -33.44
CA VAL A 725 5.72 18.67 -33.82
C VAL A 725 7.04 17.88 -33.73
N PHE A 726 6.99 16.70 -33.14
CA PHE A 726 8.16 15.86 -32.96
C PHE A 726 7.75 14.38 -32.84
N ASP A 727 8.73 13.49 -32.95
CA ASP A 727 8.54 12.06 -32.66
C ASP A 727 8.91 11.74 -31.20
N LEU A 728 8.07 10.98 -30.53
CA LEU A 728 8.23 10.60 -29.11
C LEU A 728 8.59 9.12 -29.01
N PRO A 729 9.84 8.79 -28.65
CA PRO A 729 10.25 7.40 -28.42
C PRO A 729 9.49 6.78 -27.25
N GLY A 730 9.36 5.44 -27.23
CA GLY A 730 8.92 4.70 -26.05
C GLY A 730 9.99 4.72 -24.95
N ASP A 731 9.58 4.57 -23.69
CA ASP A 731 10.45 4.58 -22.51
C ASP A 731 11.48 5.73 -22.52
N SER A 732 11.01 6.96 -22.74
CA SER A 732 11.86 8.12 -22.95
C SER A 732 11.45 9.34 -22.13
N SER A 733 12.39 10.26 -21.99
CA SER A 733 12.17 11.64 -21.56
C SER A 733 12.82 12.56 -22.59
N VAL A 734 12.01 13.39 -23.27
CA VAL A 734 12.45 14.23 -24.38
C VAL A 734 12.26 15.70 -24.01
N ARG A 735 13.34 16.46 -23.95
CA ARG A 735 13.29 17.92 -23.85
C ARG A 735 12.95 18.50 -25.23
N VAL A 736 11.84 19.25 -25.32
CA VAL A 736 11.32 19.73 -26.60
C VAL A 736 11.77 21.16 -26.90
N PHE A 737 11.57 22.09 -25.98
CA PHE A 737 12.04 23.48 -26.09
C PHE A 737 12.02 24.19 -24.73
N VAL A 738 12.52 25.40 -24.65
CA VAL A 738 12.52 26.27 -23.47
C VAL A 738 11.45 27.36 -23.66
N LEU A 739 10.59 27.58 -22.62
CA LEU A 739 9.69 28.71 -22.56
C LEU A 739 10.48 30.00 -22.37
N PRO A 740 10.12 31.11 -23.07
CA PRO A 740 10.79 32.37 -22.86
C PRO A 740 10.55 32.92 -21.46
N GLU A 741 11.43 33.84 -21.02
CA GLU A 741 11.15 34.65 -19.86
C GLU A 741 9.87 35.49 -20.09
N PRO A 742 8.99 35.59 -19.09
CA PRO A 742 7.79 36.41 -19.22
C PRO A 742 8.19 37.90 -19.31
N SER A 743 7.86 38.53 -20.42
CA SER A 743 8.08 39.97 -20.61
C SER A 743 6.79 40.73 -20.39
N GLY A 744 6.85 41.86 -19.64
CA GLY A 744 5.68 42.69 -19.37
C GLY A 744 4.67 42.15 -18.37
N ILE A 745 4.95 40.99 -17.77
CA ILE A 745 4.13 40.39 -16.71
C ILE A 745 4.72 40.79 -15.34
N SER A 746 3.85 41.26 -14.42
CA SER A 746 4.21 41.59 -13.06
C SER A 746 3.62 40.56 -12.09
N GLY A 747 4.47 39.73 -11.44
CA GLY A 747 4.01 38.80 -10.42
C GLY A 747 3.72 37.38 -10.94
N ALA A 748 2.51 36.85 -10.75
CA ALA A 748 2.14 35.49 -11.16
C ALA A 748 1.61 35.43 -12.59
N TYR A 749 1.82 34.28 -13.26
CA TYR A 749 1.30 33.98 -14.58
C TYR A 749 1.02 32.47 -14.73
N PHE A 750 0.33 32.08 -15.80
CA PHE A 750 0.00 30.69 -16.06
C PHE A 750 0.70 30.16 -17.31
N ALA A 751 1.01 28.84 -17.28
CA ALA A 751 1.45 28.11 -18.47
C ALA A 751 0.52 26.90 -18.69
N ASP A 752 -0.06 26.82 -19.90
CA ASP A 752 -0.95 25.75 -20.36
C ASP A 752 -0.19 24.91 -21.41
N LEU A 753 0.03 23.64 -21.10
CA LEU A 753 0.72 22.68 -21.96
C LEU A 753 -0.27 21.60 -22.41
N ARG A 754 -0.36 21.39 -23.73
CA ARG A 754 -1.28 20.39 -24.32
C ARG A 754 -0.55 19.54 -25.33
N LEU A 755 -0.59 18.23 -25.10
CA LEU A 755 0.02 17.23 -25.96
C LEU A 755 -1.08 16.45 -26.69
N THR A 756 -0.96 16.30 -28.00
CA THR A 756 -1.88 15.49 -28.81
C THR A 756 -1.11 14.55 -29.71
N ASP A 757 -1.73 13.45 -30.13
CA ASP A 757 -1.19 12.60 -31.18
C ASP A 757 -1.29 13.29 -32.59
N ALA A 758 -0.77 12.63 -33.61
CA ALA A 758 -0.82 13.13 -34.98
C ALA A 758 -2.25 13.36 -35.52
N ASN A 759 -3.25 12.71 -34.96
CA ASN A 759 -4.67 12.83 -35.32
C ASN A 759 -5.42 13.89 -34.47
N GLY A 760 -4.71 14.57 -33.56
CA GLY A 760 -5.29 15.58 -32.68
C GLY A 760 -5.98 15.01 -31.43
N ARG A 761 -5.84 13.71 -31.16
CA ARG A 761 -6.37 13.12 -29.93
C ARG A 761 -5.52 13.57 -28.73
N PRO A 762 -6.13 14.06 -27.64
CA PRO A 762 -5.39 14.44 -26.43
C PRO A 762 -4.61 13.26 -25.84
N LEU A 763 -3.35 13.48 -25.50
CA LEU A 763 -2.47 12.55 -24.79
C LEU A 763 -2.23 13.00 -23.37
N SER A 764 -1.94 14.30 -23.14
CA SER A 764 -1.70 14.87 -21.82
C SER A 764 -2.00 16.38 -21.85
N THR A 765 -2.44 16.89 -20.69
CA THR A 765 -2.62 18.32 -20.45
C THR A 765 -2.05 18.68 -19.09
N ASN A 766 -1.32 19.79 -18.99
CA ASN A 766 -0.79 20.25 -17.71
C ASN A 766 -0.91 21.78 -17.60
N PHE A 767 -1.25 22.25 -16.42
CA PHE A 767 -1.48 23.67 -16.18
C PHE A 767 -0.67 24.12 -14.96
N TYR A 768 0.23 25.09 -15.17
CA TYR A 768 1.13 25.62 -14.15
C TYR A 768 0.74 27.05 -13.79
N TRP A 769 0.94 27.40 -12.53
CA TRP A 769 1.02 28.76 -12.05
C TRP A 769 2.46 29.04 -11.66
N LEU A 770 3.01 30.09 -12.21
CA LEU A 770 4.42 30.45 -12.13
C LEU A 770 4.56 31.91 -11.67
N SER A 771 5.71 32.23 -11.09
CA SER A 771 6.03 33.58 -10.64
C SER A 771 7.20 34.16 -11.42
N THR A 772 7.15 35.45 -11.70
CA THR A 772 8.31 36.22 -12.22
C THR A 772 9.42 36.37 -11.17
N ARG A 773 9.10 36.11 -9.90
CA ARG A 773 10.06 35.97 -8.79
C ARG A 773 10.01 34.51 -8.30
N PRO A 774 10.84 33.60 -8.85
CA PRO A 774 10.79 32.19 -8.50
C PRO A 774 11.36 31.95 -7.08
N ASP A 775 11.07 30.75 -6.56
CA ASP A 775 11.75 30.27 -5.35
C ASP A 775 13.25 30.07 -5.64
N VAL A 776 14.10 30.47 -4.68
CA VAL A 776 15.56 30.34 -4.77
C VAL A 776 16.05 29.53 -3.58
N LEU A 777 16.86 28.50 -3.84
CA LEU A 777 17.50 27.70 -2.82
C LEU A 777 18.68 28.47 -2.19
N ALA A 778 18.99 28.14 -0.93
CA ALA A 778 20.18 28.67 -0.25
C ALA A 778 21.46 28.04 -0.82
N ASP A 779 22.58 28.76 -0.64
CA ASP A 779 23.90 28.31 -1.08
C ASP A 779 24.49 27.22 -0.17
N THR A 780 23.87 26.96 1.02
CA THR A 780 24.33 25.99 2.02
C THR A 780 23.20 25.05 2.36
N SER A 781 23.53 23.76 2.57
CA SER A 781 22.59 22.71 2.94
C SER A 781 22.60 22.46 4.44
N THR A 782 21.49 21.97 4.97
CA THR A 782 21.43 21.27 6.26
C THR A 782 21.86 19.81 6.08
N TRP A 783 21.73 19.00 7.10
CA TRP A 783 22.07 17.57 7.00
C TRP A 783 21.10 16.76 6.09
N TYR A 784 19.90 17.27 5.81
CA TYR A 784 18.86 16.52 5.08
C TYR A 784 18.18 17.30 3.94
N MET A 785 18.44 18.60 3.78
CA MET A 785 17.86 19.41 2.70
C MET A 785 18.64 20.69 2.44
N THR A 786 18.49 21.23 1.24
CA THR A 786 18.89 22.60 0.90
C THR A 786 17.72 23.55 1.21
N PRO A 787 17.85 24.49 2.15
CA PRO A 787 16.79 25.42 2.53
C PRO A 787 16.43 26.41 1.42
N VAL A 788 15.30 27.11 1.60
CA VAL A 788 14.87 28.21 0.73
C VAL A 788 15.49 29.53 1.20
N LYS A 789 16.09 30.28 0.26
CA LYS A 789 16.63 31.62 0.46
C LYS A 789 15.59 32.71 0.23
N SER A 790 14.77 32.54 -0.82
CA SER A 790 13.65 33.42 -1.13
C SER A 790 12.51 32.64 -1.76
N TYR A 791 11.29 33.10 -1.52
CA TYR A 791 10.07 32.42 -1.95
C TYR A 791 9.48 33.09 -3.21
N ALA A 792 8.87 32.28 -4.05
CA ALA A 792 8.04 32.78 -5.16
C ALA A 792 6.87 33.63 -4.63
N ASP A 793 6.38 34.56 -5.46
CA ASP A 793 5.27 35.41 -5.12
C ASP A 793 4.04 35.09 -6.00
N PHE A 794 2.99 34.60 -5.37
CA PHE A 794 1.70 34.27 -5.96
C PHE A 794 0.56 35.11 -5.37
N THR A 795 0.86 36.19 -4.66
CA THR A 795 -0.15 37.03 -4.02
C THR A 795 -1.17 37.60 -5.03
N ALA A 796 -0.75 37.86 -6.25
CA ALA A 796 -1.62 38.30 -7.34
C ALA A 796 -2.78 37.32 -7.65
N LEU A 797 -2.65 36.04 -7.33
CA LEU A 797 -3.74 35.07 -7.50
C LEU A 797 -4.96 35.39 -6.59
N ARG A 798 -4.76 36.10 -5.48
CA ARG A 798 -5.87 36.50 -4.59
C ARG A 798 -6.77 37.57 -5.22
N ASP A 799 -6.23 38.33 -6.16
CA ASP A 799 -6.95 39.40 -6.85
C ASP A 799 -7.74 38.90 -8.08
N MET A 800 -7.67 37.59 -8.38
CA MET A 800 -8.41 37.02 -9.49
C MET A 800 -9.92 37.24 -9.33
N PRO A 801 -10.61 37.69 -10.41
CA PRO A 801 -12.07 37.91 -10.34
C PRO A 801 -12.81 36.61 -10.10
N ARG A 802 -13.84 36.64 -9.28
CA ARG A 802 -14.74 35.50 -9.04
C ARG A 802 -15.56 35.20 -10.29
N VAL A 803 -15.34 34.00 -10.87
CA VAL A 803 -15.97 33.59 -12.14
C VAL A 803 -17.03 32.50 -11.92
N PRO A 804 -18.10 32.49 -12.73
CA PRO A 804 -19.03 31.37 -12.79
C PRO A 804 -18.40 30.21 -13.58
N VAL A 805 -18.71 28.98 -13.19
CA VAL A 805 -18.49 27.78 -13.99
C VAL A 805 -19.85 27.10 -14.18
N ASN A 806 -20.29 26.98 -15.41
CA ASN A 806 -21.49 26.22 -15.73
C ASN A 806 -21.16 24.73 -15.64
N ALA A 807 -21.94 24.00 -14.84
CA ALA A 807 -21.73 22.57 -14.61
C ALA A 807 -23.02 21.79 -14.87
N ALA A 808 -22.94 20.77 -15.69
CA ALA A 808 -24.02 19.81 -15.92
C ALA A 808 -23.51 18.39 -15.58
N ALA A 809 -24.30 17.64 -14.81
CA ALA A 809 -23.93 16.28 -14.43
C ALA A 809 -24.93 15.27 -14.99
N ARG A 810 -24.42 14.11 -15.39
CA ARG A 810 -25.22 12.92 -15.72
C ARG A 810 -24.74 11.78 -14.85
N PHE A 811 -25.68 11.06 -14.28
CA PHE A 811 -25.38 9.95 -13.39
C PHE A 811 -25.89 8.64 -13.98
N SER A 812 -25.08 7.59 -13.88
CA SER A 812 -25.44 6.22 -14.22
C SER A 812 -25.05 5.28 -13.08
N ARG A 813 -25.65 4.10 -13.06
CA ARG A 813 -25.39 3.07 -12.06
C ARG A 813 -25.29 1.70 -12.71
N SER A 814 -24.30 0.92 -12.25
CA SER A 814 -24.17 -0.51 -12.58
C SER A 814 -23.93 -1.27 -11.28
N GLY A 815 -24.91 -2.04 -10.83
CA GLY A 815 -24.84 -2.71 -9.53
C GLY A 815 -24.67 -1.73 -8.37
N GLY A 816 -23.61 -1.92 -7.58
CA GLY A 816 -23.22 -1.05 -6.45
C GLY A 816 -22.38 0.16 -6.84
N THR A 817 -21.95 0.27 -8.10
CA THR A 817 -21.06 1.34 -8.60
C THR A 817 -21.87 2.42 -9.29
N GLY A 818 -21.64 3.66 -8.90
CA GLY A 818 -22.16 4.86 -9.56
C GLY A 818 -21.08 5.52 -10.40
N GLN A 819 -21.50 6.15 -11.50
CA GLN A 819 -20.65 7.00 -12.33
C GLN A 819 -21.29 8.37 -12.47
N ALA A 820 -20.49 9.41 -12.31
CA ALA A 820 -20.85 10.79 -12.60
C ALA A 820 -20.05 11.28 -13.80
N ARG A 821 -20.72 11.78 -14.84
CA ARG A 821 -20.11 12.45 -15.98
C ARG A 821 -20.49 13.93 -15.92
N VAL A 822 -19.47 14.77 -15.73
CA VAL A 822 -19.66 16.20 -15.45
C VAL A 822 -19.05 17.01 -16.58
N THR A 823 -19.86 17.84 -17.22
CA THR A 823 -19.40 18.82 -18.21
C THR A 823 -19.32 20.19 -17.55
N LEU A 824 -18.13 20.74 -17.52
CA LEU A 824 -17.81 22.07 -17.04
C LEU A 824 -17.61 23.02 -18.21
N ARG A 825 -18.10 24.24 -18.11
CA ARG A 825 -17.82 25.32 -19.07
C ARG A 825 -17.50 26.61 -18.33
N ASN A 826 -16.41 27.25 -18.70
CA ASN A 826 -16.08 28.59 -18.25
C ASN A 826 -16.65 29.63 -19.24
N PRO A 827 -17.79 30.30 -18.93
CA PRO A 827 -18.38 31.29 -19.85
C PRO A 827 -17.73 32.68 -19.74
N SER A 828 -16.81 32.87 -18.77
CA SER A 828 -16.19 34.16 -18.48
C SER A 828 -15.02 34.47 -19.40
N ARG A 829 -14.51 35.71 -19.30
CA ARG A 829 -13.29 36.14 -20.00
C ARG A 829 -12.00 35.88 -19.20
N SER A 830 -12.13 35.46 -17.93
CA SER A 830 -11.01 35.16 -17.03
C SER A 830 -10.86 33.67 -16.83
N ILE A 831 -9.69 33.21 -16.43
CA ILE A 831 -9.41 31.81 -16.16
C ILE A 831 -10.18 31.36 -14.91
N ALA A 832 -10.88 30.22 -14.97
CA ALA A 832 -11.40 29.53 -13.81
C ALA A 832 -10.30 28.61 -13.26
N PHE A 833 -9.69 29.05 -12.16
CA PHE A 833 -8.48 28.43 -11.63
C PHE A 833 -8.78 27.44 -10.51
N PHE A 834 -8.09 26.30 -10.57
CA PHE A 834 -8.05 25.25 -9.54
C PHE A 834 -9.45 24.75 -9.15
N VAL A 835 -10.25 24.37 -10.16
CA VAL A 835 -11.64 23.93 -10.03
C VAL A 835 -11.69 22.53 -9.41
N ARG A 836 -12.34 22.41 -8.26
CA ARG A 836 -12.54 21.17 -7.51
C ARG A 836 -13.96 20.66 -7.68
N LEU A 837 -14.10 19.34 -7.90
CA LEU A 837 -15.37 18.62 -7.99
C LEU A 837 -15.49 17.61 -6.85
N GLN A 838 -16.70 17.46 -6.32
CA GLN A 838 -17.02 16.50 -5.26
C GLN A 838 -18.34 15.82 -5.59
N VAL A 839 -18.39 14.48 -5.57
CA VAL A 839 -19.67 13.75 -5.62
C VAL A 839 -20.25 13.68 -4.22
N THR A 840 -21.43 14.27 -4.03
CA THR A 840 -22.05 14.38 -2.71
C THR A 840 -23.49 13.88 -2.70
N GLY A 841 -23.95 13.45 -1.53
CA GLY A 841 -25.36 13.23 -1.23
C GLY A 841 -26.12 14.52 -0.97
N ARG A 842 -27.40 14.40 -0.56
CA ARG A 842 -28.31 15.54 -0.36
C ARG A 842 -27.86 16.46 0.78
N ARG A 843 -27.25 15.91 1.83
CA ARG A 843 -26.81 16.64 3.03
C ARG A 843 -25.39 17.18 2.91
N GLY A 844 -24.72 16.96 1.76
CA GLY A 844 -23.34 17.41 1.51
C GLY A 844 -22.25 16.40 1.91
N GLU A 845 -22.65 15.22 2.40
CA GLU A 845 -21.72 14.11 2.61
C GLU A 845 -21.11 13.67 1.28
N GLU A 846 -19.79 13.57 1.22
CA GLU A 846 -19.06 13.15 0.03
C GLU A 846 -19.01 11.61 -0.07
N ALA A 847 -19.23 11.08 -1.26
CA ALA A 847 -19.06 9.66 -1.53
C ALA A 847 -17.56 9.34 -1.55
N LEU A 848 -17.08 8.55 -0.60
CA LEU A 848 -15.68 8.18 -0.45
C LEU A 848 -15.55 6.65 -0.23
N PRO A 849 -14.61 5.98 -0.89
CA PRO A 849 -13.64 6.50 -1.87
C PRO A 849 -14.30 6.91 -3.19
N VAL A 850 -13.66 7.87 -3.88
CA VAL A 850 -14.07 8.33 -5.21
C VAL A 850 -12.86 8.36 -6.15
N LEU A 851 -13.06 7.89 -7.37
CA LEU A 851 -12.04 7.91 -8.44
C LEU A 851 -12.48 8.91 -9.50
N TRP A 852 -11.88 10.09 -9.52
CA TRP A 852 -12.04 11.08 -10.57
C TRP A 852 -10.99 10.87 -11.66
N GLU A 853 -11.39 11.01 -12.93
CA GLU A 853 -10.47 11.05 -14.07
C GLU A 853 -9.40 12.13 -13.86
N ASP A 854 -9.82 13.34 -13.49
CA ASP A 854 -8.97 14.47 -13.10
C ASP A 854 -9.74 15.38 -12.14
N ASN A 855 -9.05 16.23 -11.38
CA ASN A 855 -9.65 17.19 -10.47
C ASN A 855 -8.69 18.36 -10.22
N TYR A 856 -9.16 19.43 -9.55
CA TYR A 856 -8.40 20.67 -9.39
C TYR A 856 -7.91 21.22 -10.73
N VAL A 857 -8.77 21.12 -11.74
CA VAL A 857 -8.49 21.55 -13.12
C VAL A 857 -8.64 23.05 -13.29
N SER A 858 -7.96 23.62 -14.29
CA SER A 858 -8.16 25.00 -14.70
C SER A 858 -8.82 25.05 -16.08
N LEU A 859 -9.70 26.03 -16.27
CA LEU A 859 -10.43 26.21 -17.52
C LEU A 859 -10.13 27.60 -18.09
N LEU A 860 -9.63 27.64 -19.29
CA LEU A 860 -9.42 28.89 -20.04
C LEU A 860 -10.76 29.56 -20.38
N PRO A 861 -10.78 30.86 -20.73
CA PRO A 861 -11.97 31.53 -21.21
C PRO A 861 -12.67 30.77 -22.34
N GLY A 862 -13.97 30.51 -22.18
CA GLY A 862 -14.80 29.77 -23.15
C GLY A 862 -14.58 28.27 -23.20
N GLU A 863 -13.60 27.72 -22.48
CA GLU A 863 -13.26 26.29 -22.49
C GLU A 863 -14.40 25.44 -21.89
N THR A 864 -14.58 24.27 -22.51
CA THR A 864 -15.47 23.22 -22.03
C THR A 864 -14.66 21.97 -21.81
N ARG A 865 -14.81 21.33 -20.61
CA ARG A 865 -14.15 20.08 -20.26
C ARG A 865 -15.15 19.11 -19.64
N THR A 866 -15.04 17.84 -20.01
CA THR A 866 -15.87 16.77 -19.41
C THR A 866 -14.98 15.87 -18.59
N LEU A 867 -15.39 15.59 -17.35
CA LEU A 867 -14.68 14.73 -16.39
C LEU A 867 -15.63 13.66 -15.88
N THR A 868 -15.07 12.48 -15.57
CA THR A 868 -15.82 11.37 -15.02
C THR A 868 -15.34 11.03 -13.60
N ALA A 869 -16.28 10.56 -12.78
CA ALA A 869 -15.97 9.99 -11.46
C ALA A 869 -16.67 8.65 -11.28
N THR A 870 -16.01 7.73 -10.59
CA THR A 870 -16.59 6.45 -10.14
C THR A 870 -16.63 6.42 -8.62
N TYR A 871 -17.76 5.99 -8.05
CA TYR A 871 -17.99 5.95 -6.59
C TYR A 871 -18.91 4.79 -6.21
N ARG A 872 -18.96 4.43 -4.93
CA ARG A 872 -19.90 3.41 -4.44
C ARG A 872 -21.23 4.07 -4.07
N VAL A 873 -22.33 3.55 -4.63
CA VAL A 873 -23.68 4.13 -4.40
C VAL A 873 -24.09 4.11 -2.93
N ARG A 874 -23.65 3.09 -2.15
CA ARG A 874 -23.96 2.98 -0.73
C ARG A 874 -23.39 4.15 0.11
N ASP A 875 -22.28 4.75 -0.34
CA ASP A 875 -21.62 5.85 0.39
C ASP A 875 -22.39 7.20 0.28
N LEU A 876 -23.46 7.25 -0.52
CA LEU A 876 -24.40 8.37 -0.58
C LEU A 876 -25.55 8.25 0.44
N GLY A 877 -25.58 7.21 1.29
CA GLY A 877 -26.63 7.03 2.30
C GLY A 877 -28.06 6.95 1.72
N GLY A 878 -28.21 6.45 0.48
CA GLY A 878 -29.49 6.36 -0.22
C GLY A 878 -29.96 7.67 -0.88
N ALA A 879 -29.17 8.75 -0.79
CA ALA A 879 -29.50 10.02 -1.43
C ALA A 879 -29.15 10.05 -2.92
N PRO A 880 -29.86 10.81 -3.76
CA PRO A 880 -29.47 11.02 -5.14
C PRO A 880 -28.14 11.80 -5.21
N PRO A 881 -27.22 11.41 -6.13
CA PRO A 881 -25.94 12.06 -6.28
C PRO A 881 -26.07 13.49 -6.79
N ARG A 882 -25.12 14.33 -6.40
CA ARG A 882 -24.91 15.70 -6.88
C ARG A 882 -23.43 15.92 -7.06
N VAL A 883 -23.07 16.88 -7.91
CA VAL A 883 -21.68 17.32 -8.00
C VAL A 883 -21.58 18.76 -7.50
N VAL A 884 -20.81 18.97 -6.45
CA VAL A 884 -20.42 20.30 -5.97
C VAL A 884 -19.16 20.71 -6.73
N VAL A 885 -19.18 21.91 -7.29
CA VAL A 885 -18.07 22.54 -7.98
C VAL A 885 -17.64 23.77 -7.20
N THR A 886 -16.37 23.85 -6.84
CA THR A 886 -15.70 24.97 -6.19
C THR A 886 -14.39 25.26 -6.90
N GLY A 887 -13.60 26.22 -6.45
CA GLY A 887 -12.27 26.49 -6.99
C GLY A 887 -11.68 27.74 -6.36
N TRP A 888 -10.43 28.07 -6.71
CA TRP A 888 -9.75 29.23 -6.14
C TRP A 888 -10.55 30.52 -6.33
N ASN A 889 -10.87 30.83 -7.57
CA ASN A 889 -11.67 32.01 -7.91
C ASN A 889 -13.07 31.66 -8.45
N VAL A 890 -13.55 30.43 -8.24
CA VAL A 890 -14.82 29.93 -8.78
C VAL A 890 -15.96 30.09 -7.77
N ARG A 891 -17.10 30.60 -8.24
CA ARG A 891 -18.34 30.62 -7.46
C ARG A 891 -18.86 29.21 -7.28
N ARG A 892 -19.17 28.85 -6.02
CA ARG A 892 -19.71 27.53 -5.70
C ARG A 892 -20.98 27.25 -6.50
N THR A 893 -21.01 26.12 -7.19
CA THR A 893 -22.13 25.65 -8.02
C THR A 893 -22.46 24.19 -7.68
N VAL A 894 -23.72 23.79 -7.85
CA VAL A 894 -24.17 22.40 -7.66
C VAL A 894 -24.82 21.93 -8.95
N ALA A 895 -24.23 20.94 -9.61
CA ALA A 895 -24.82 20.20 -10.74
C ALA A 895 -25.61 18.99 -10.22
N ARG A 896 -26.79 18.77 -10.81
CA ARG A 896 -27.70 17.68 -10.46
C ARG A 896 -27.89 16.74 -11.64
#